data_77e080ae020ffc44644e16f185a2b601
#
_entry.id   77e080ae020ffc44644e16f185a2b601
#
_cell.length_a   1.000
_cell.length_b   1.000
_cell.length_c   1.000
_cell.angle_alpha   90.00
_cell.angle_beta   90.00
_cell.angle_gamma   90.00
#
_symmetry.space_group_name_H-M   'P 1'
#
loop_
_entity.id
_entity.type
_entity.pdbx_description
1 polymer ?
#
loop_
_entity_poly.entity_id
_entity_poly.type
_entity_poly.pdbx_seq_one_letter_code
_entity_poly.pdbx_strand_id
1 'polypeptide(L)'
;MSRKFVHLRFHSEYSVTDGIVRLDPMLEEAVRRGDVALGLTDNMNIFGGLRFFTHALADGIKPILGCDIWITNDKKEANGDRGLPFRLTLYCMNHTGYLSLCNLLSKAWMENQYLGRGEFRFEWFTEENCRGLICLSGGPRGILERLYTGKTPEDGEVALKQLMAAFPGRLYLEVQRVGEFSEEIVVGRMAKLSIEKQLPLVATHPIQFMDKEDFEPHEVRVSIAQGYVMEDPRRPKLYTPEQYYKTEAEMRELFQDLPQAIENAAIVAQRCNLDGVLQKPQLPVFPTPDGMSLDDYMVKLSKEGLERRLEFLYADKAERDAKRPEYMERLDYELNTIIKMKFPGYFLIVQDFINWSKRNGVPVGPGRGSGAGSLVAYCLGITDLDPLHYGLLFERFLNPERVSMPDFDVDFCQHNRDRTIEYVKRAYGKEAVSQIVTFGAMGAKAVVRDVGRALNMGYGEVDALAKLIPQKPGMDITIDKALEMEPDFKAKSERPEYKRLMAYSRKLEGITRNLGMHAGGVLIAPGKLTDFCPLYNADGKPENTVSQYDKKDVENVGLVKFDFLGLTTLTILAKAVEYMDRLTPGKHFDLARIPVDDPETLKLFQEGNTGAVFQFESEGMRDQLRKAKPDCLEDLVALNALYRPGPMDQIPHFIDRKFGREEVKYLDQRMEPILRETYGIMVYQEQVMLVARAIGGYSLGGADLLRRAMGKKNVEEMKRQRAVFIKGAAERNVDEKTATDIFNLMEKFAGYGFNKSHAAAYSFVAWQTAYLKVHHPGPFFAGNLCLVMDQGEKMSVLINDAKECGVTFLPPDVNVSDWFFTVPDEHTIRMGMGSIKGMSQNIVEDILEERSINGMFLDIFDLAARVPTVNRKVLEQLVRSGALDSLDSNRGKNFANIHQALQAAQTVKASV
;
A
#
# COMPACT_ATOMS: atom_id res chain seq x y z
N MET A 1 -46.84 -8.23 21.86
CA MET A 1 -46.13 -7.12 21.20
C MET A 1 -45.45 -7.65 19.94
N SER A 2 -45.64 -7.01 18.79
CA SER A 2 -44.93 -7.36 17.55
C SER A 2 -43.45 -6.96 17.66
N ARG A 3 -42.54 -7.78 17.09
CA ARG A 3 -41.12 -7.47 17.04
C ARG A 3 -40.88 -6.30 16.08
N LYS A 4 -39.90 -5.49 16.41
CA LYS A 4 -39.48 -4.41 15.52
C LYS A 4 -38.87 -4.99 14.24
N PHE A 5 -39.25 -4.46 13.07
CA PHE A 5 -38.69 -4.91 11.79
C PHE A 5 -37.19 -4.59 11.69
N VAL A 6 -36.44 -5.50 11.10
CA VAL A 6 -35.01 -5.31 10.84
C VAL A 6 -34.76 -5.38 9.35
N HIS A 7 -34.11 -4.35 8.81
CA HIS A 7 -33.60 -4.39 7.45
C HIS A 7 -32.37 -5.30 7.42
N LEU A 8 -32.49 -6.43 6.72
CA LEU A 8 -31.43 -7.43 6.62
C LEU A 8 -30.52 -7.21 5.39
N ARG A 9 -30.88 -6.29 4.51
CA ARG A 9 -30.16 -6.12 3.25
C ARG A 9 -29.90 -4.66 2.92
N PHE A 10 -28.64 -4.34 2.62
CA PHE A 10 -28.28 -3.17 1.82
C PHE A 10 -26.94 -3.43 1.13
N HIS A 11 -26.74 -2.81 -0.02
CA HIS A 11 -25.44 -2.75 -0.68
C HIS A 11 -24.79 -1.41 -0.39
N SER A 12 -23.59 -1.45 0.18
CA SER A 12 -22.76 -0.27 0.40
C SER A 12 -21.96 0.07 -0.86
N GLU A 13 -21.19 1.16 -0.80
CA GLU A 13 -20.24 1.51 -1.84
C GLU A 13 -19.20 0.42 -2.12
N TYR A 14 -18.97 -0.47 -1.13
CA TYR A 14 -18.02 -1.57 -1.25
C TYR A 14 -18.51 -2.74 -2.10
N SER A 15 -19.75 -2.74 -2.54
CA SER A 15 -20.20 -3.66 -3.59
C SER A 15 -19.50 -3.40 -4.93
N VAL A 16 -18.94 -2.22 -5.11
CA VAL A 16 -18.16 -1.73 -6.25
C VAL A 16 -18.98 -1.63 -7.55
N THR A 17 -19.78 -2.63 -7.87
CA THR A 17 -20.59 -2.67 -9.08
C THR A 17 -21.93 -1.95 -8.94
N ASP A 18 -22.45 -1.88 -7.73
CA ASP A 18 -23.72 -1.22 -7.41
C ASP A 18 -23.71 -0.70 -5.97
N GLY A 19 -24.76 0.00 -5.58
CA GLY A 19 -24.86 0.56 -4.24
C GLY A 19 -24.08 1.87 -4.08
N ILE A 20 -24.74 2.85 -3.51
CA ILE A 20 -24.12 4.16 -3.19
C ILE A 20 -24.28 4.53 -1.74
N VAL A 21 -24.73 3.58 -0.91
CA VAL A 21 -24.87 3.78 0.54
C VAL A 21 -23.49 3.84 1.18
N ARG A 22 -23.25 4.90 1.94
CA ARG A 22 -22.05 5.04 2.77
C ARG A 22 -22.38 4.54 4.17
N LEU A 23 -21.45 3.80 4.78
CA LEU A 23 -21.69 3.10 6.04
C LEU A 23 -22.10 4.05 7.18
N ASP A 24 -21.33 5.11 7.41
CA ASP A 24 -21.60 6.01 8.53
C ASP A 24 -22.92 6.77 8.40
N PRO A 25 -23.27 7.40 7.26
CA PRO A 25 -24.59 8.00 7.08
C PRO A 25 -25.73 7.00 7.24
N MET A 26 -25.56 5.75 6.79
CA MET A 26 -26.56 4.72 6.98
C MET A 26 -26.80 4.39 8.45
N LEU A 27 -25.72 4.24 9.20
CA LEU A 27 -25.80 3.96 10.64
C LEU A 27 -26.38 5.13 11.42
N GLU A 28 -26.02 6.37 11.07
CA GLU A 28 -26.58 7.57 11.68
C GLU A 28 -28.09 7.64 11.48
N GLU A 29 -28.56 7.35 10.27
CA GLU A 29 -29.98 7.32 9.97
C GLU A 29 -30.71 6.18 10.70
N ALA A 30 -30.07 5.02 10.82
CA ALA A 30 -30.61 3.90 11.59
C ALA A 30 -30.79 4.25 13.07
N VAL A 31 -29.81 4.93 13.65
CA VAL A 31 -29.90 5.44 15.03
C VAL A 31 -31.05 6.44 15.16
N ARG A 32 -31.16 7.41 14.24
CA ARG A 32 -32.22 8.40 14.24
C ARG A 32 -33.62 7.76 14.18
N ARG A 33 -33.77 6.69 13.40
CA ARG A 33 -35.04 5.97 13.26
C ARG A 33 -35.31 5.04 14.44
N GLY A 34 -34.33 4.83 15.33
CA GLY A 34 -34.45 3.89 16.43
C GLY A 34 -34.39 2.42 16.00
N ASP A 35 -33.73 2.12 14.86
CA ASP A 35 -33.49 0.75 14.45
C ASP A 35 -32.54 0.06 15.42
N VAL A 36 -32.81 -1.21 15.72
CA VAL A 36 -32.02 -1.98 16.72
C VAL A 36 -30.95 -2.83 16.09
N ALA A 37 -31.11 -3.17 14.81
CA ALA A 37 -30.18 -4.00 14.06
C ALA A 37 -30.23 -3.64 12.58
N LEU A 38 -29.18 -3.98 11.85
CA LEU A 38 -29.06 -3.71 10.43
C LEU A 38 -28.19 -4.77 9.78
N GLY A 39 -28.56 -5.27 8.61
CA GLY A 39 -27.81 -6.29 7.86
C GLY A 39 -27.12 -5.71 6.63
N LEU A 40 -25.84 -5.94 6.50
CA LEU A 40 -25.04 -5.63 5.32
C LEU A 40 -24.90 -6.86 4.44
N THR A 41 -25.18 -6.71 3.14
CA THR A 41 -25.10 -7.82 2.17
C THR A 41 -24.47 -7.36 0.87
N ASP A 42 -23.22 -6.92 0.93
CA ASP A 42 -22.49 -6.51 -0.27
C ASP A 42 -22.29 -7.66 -1.25
N ASN A 43 -22.08 -7.31 -2.51
CA ASN A 43 -22.06 -8.25 -3.63
C ASN A 43 -20.71 -8.99 -3.70
N MET A 44 -20.72 -10.29 -3.41
CA MET A 44 -19.54 -11.18 -3.48
C MET A 44 -18.34 -10.73 -2.65
N ASN A 45 -18.55 -9.94 -1.61
CA ASN A 45 -17.46 -9.49 -0.75
C ASN A 45 -17.97 -9.04 0.62
N ILE A 46 -17.02 -8.94 1.53
CA ILE A 46 -17.23 -8.28 2.83
C ILE A 46 -16.13 -7.23 3.05
N PHE A 47 -15.73 -6.51 2.00
CA PHE A 47 -14.69 -5.46 2.06
C PHE A 47 -14.97 -4.44 3.16
N GLY A 48 -16.21 -3.98 3.27
CA GLY A 48 -16.64 -3.04 4.30
C GLY A 48 -17.21 -3.70 5.55
N GLY A 49 -17.17 -5.02 5.62
CA GLY A 49 -17.84 -5.78 6.68
C GLY A 49 -17.32 -5.48 8.07
N LEU A 50 -16.02 -5.39 8.23
CA LEU A 50 -15.42 -5.09 9.54
C LEU A 50 -15.69 -3.66 9.99
N ARG A 51 -15.61 -2.70 9.09
CA ARG A 51 -15.98 -1.30 9.39
C ARG A 51 -17.44 -1.20 9.80
N PHE A 52 -18.31 -1.83 9.04
CA PHE A 52 -19.72 -1.90 9.38
C PHE A 52 -19.92 -2.51 10.78
N PHE A 53 -19.29 -3.64 11.06
CA PHE A 53 -19.40 -4.33 12.33
C PHE A 53 -18.96 -3.45 13.50
N THR A 54 -17.79 -2.84 13.41
CA THR A 54 -17.24 -2.01 14.49
C THR A 54 -17.99 -0.71 14.67
N HIS A 55 -18.35 -0.02 13.58
CA HIS A 55 -19.07 1.26 13.66
C HIS A 55 -20.52 1.06 14.15
N ALA A 56 -21.17 -0.02 13.73
CA ALA A 56 -22.53 -0.33 14.20
C ALA A 56 -22.55 -0.58 15.70
N LEU A 57 -21.61 -1.38 16.21
CA LEU A 57 -21.50 -1.63 17.65
C LEU A 57 -21.26 -0.34 18.43
N ALA A 58 -20.38 0.53 17.92
CA ALA A 58 -20.10 1.83 18.54
C ALA A 58 -21.35 2.73 18.60
N ASP A 59 -22.21 2.64 17.58
CA ASP A 59 -23.44 3.44 17.48
C ASP A 59 -24.65 2.78 18.19
N GLY A 60 -24.46 1.59 18.80
CA GLY A 60 -25.53 0.89 19.50
C GLY A 60 -26.50 0.11 18.58
N ILE A 61 -26.10 -0.12 17.34
CA ILE A 61 -26.85 -0.93 16.35
C ILE A 61 -26.23 -2.33 16.31
N LYS A 62 -27.05 -3.37 16.36
CA LYS A 62 -26.56 -4.75 16.21
C LYS A 62 -26.21 -5.02 14.74
N PRO A 63 -24.95 -5.29 14.42
CA PRO A 63 -24.57 -5.59 13.04
C PRO A 63 -24.89 -7.03 12.68
N ILE A 64 -25.55 -7.22 11.54
CA ILE A 64 -25.81 -8.53 10.95
C ILE A 64 -24.94 -8.63 9.70
N LEU A 65 -23.81 -9.32 9.81
CA LEU A 65 -22.86 -9.44 8.71
C LEU A 65 -23.27 -10.53 7.74
N GLY A 66 -23.53 -10.15 6.53
CA GLY A 66 -23.90 -11.06 5.46
C GLY A 66 -23.21 -10.72 4.14
N CYS A 67 -23.56 -11.49 3.12
CA CYS A 67 -23.01 -11.31 1.79
C CYS A 67 -23.99 -11.85 0.77
N ASP A 68 -24.23 -11.08 -0.29
CA ASP A 68 -24.93 -11.55 -1.48
C ASP A 68 -23.91 -12.30 -2.34
N ILE A 69 -24.23 -13.53 -2.70
CA ILE A 69 -23.34 -14.36 -3.50
C ILE A 69 -23.98 -14.74 -4.83
N TRP A 70 -23.13 -14.98 -5.81
CA TRP A 70 -23.52 -15.55 -7.09
C TRP A 70 -23.18 -17.04 -7.12
N ILE A 71 -24.10 -17.84 -7.75
CA ILE A 71 -23.87 -19.26 -8.03
C ILE A 71 -23.77 -19.43 -9.54
N THR A 72 -22.77 -20.15 -9.99
CA THR A 72 -22.54 -20.45 -11.41
C THR A 72 -23.77 -21.11 -12.03
N ASN A 73 -24.22 -20.61 -13.15
CA ASN A 73 -25.26 -21.19 -13.96
C ASN A 73 -24.65 -21.78 -15.22
N ASP A 74 -24.46 -23.11 -15.25
CA ASP A 74 -23.83 -23.82 -16.35
C ASP A 74 -24.75 -24.04 -17.56
N LYS A 75 -26.05 -23.78 -17.45
CA LYS A 75 -26.96 -23.87 -18.58
C LYS A 75 -26.62 -22.80 -19.61
N LYS A 76 -26.39 -23.24 -20.86
CA LYS A 76 -26.13 -22.34 -21.97
C LYS A 76 -27.44 -21.82 -22.52
N GLU A 77 -27.47 -20.54 -22.84
CA GLU A 77 -28.56 -19.91 -23.59
C GLU A 77 -28.47 -20.24 -25.09
N ALA A 78 -29.52 -19.87 -25.86
CA ALA A 78 -29.59 -20.15 -27.28
C ALA A 78 -28.42 -19.58 -28.10
N ASN A 79 -27.78 -18.51 -27.62
CA ASN A 79 -26.60 -17.87 -28.25
C ASN A 79 -25.29 -18.56 -27.85
N GLY A 80 -25.29 -19.61 -27.02
CA GLY A 80 -24.11 -20.31 -26.53
C GLY A 80 -23.45 -19.71 -25.28
N ASP A 81 -23.93 -18.58 -24.80
CA ASP A 81 -23.44 -17.94 -23.57
C ASP A 81 -23.95 -18.66 -22.33
N ARG A 82 -23.24 -18.51 -21.21
CA ARG A 82 -23.72 -18.99 -19.90
C ARG A 82 -24.97 -18.24 -19.50
N GLY A 83 -25.90 -18.92 -18.83
CA GLY A 83 -27.03 -18.27 -18.21
C GLY A 83 -26.60 -17.31 -17.10
N LEU A 84 -27.48 -16.37 -16.76
CA LEU A 84 -27.23 -15.45 -15.66
C LEU A 84 -27.04 -16.23 -14.35
N PRO A 85 -26.03 -15.87 -13.54
CA PRO A 85 -25.82 -16.57 -12.27
C PRO A 85 -27.01 -16.41 -11.33
N PHE A 86 -27.14 -17.34 -10.41
CA PHE A 86 -28.18 -17.34 -9.38
C PHE A 86 -27.69 -16.62 -8.13
N ARG A 87 -28.61 -16.01 -7.41
CA ARG A 87 -28.35 -15.32 -6.14
C ARG A 87 -28.70 -16.20 -4.95
N LEU A 88 -27.88 -16.14 -3.90
CA LEU A 88 -28.22 -16.49 -2.52
C LEU A 88 -27.66 -15.42 -1.60
N THR A 89 -28.22 -15.35 -0.39
CA THR A 89 -27.72 -14.45 0.65
C THR A 89 -27.33 -15.25 1.88
N LEU A 90 -26.13 -15.02 2.38
CA LEU A 90 -25.58 -15.72 3.53
C LEU A 90 -25.34 -14.75 4.68
N TYR A 91 -25.68 -15.16 5.91
CA TYR A 91 -25.41 -14.38 7.13
C TYR A 91 -24.60 -15.20 8.12
N CYS A 92 -23.65 -14.56 8.78
CA CYS A 92 -22.86 -15.18 9.83
C CYS A 92 -23.65 -15.21 11.15
N MET A 93 -23.98 -16.39 11.63
CA MET A 93 -24.63 -16.56 12.93
C MET A 93 -23.64 -16.38 14.08
N ASN A 94 -22.41 -16.81 13.88
CA ASN A 94 -21.35 -16.85 14.87
C ASN A 94 -19.99 -16.89 14.19
N HIS A 95 -18.92 -17.03 14.96
CA HIS A 95 -17.56 -17.10 14.42
C HIS A 95 -17.37 -18.26 13.43
N THR A 96 -17.97 -19.41 13.68
CA THR A 96 -17.91 -20.55 12.76
C THR A 96 -18.51 -20.18 11.40
N GLY A 97 -19.63 -19.47 11.39
CA GLY A 97 -20.23 -18.94 10.15
C GLY A 97 -19.34 -17.93 9.44
N TYR A 98 -18.69 -17.08 10.19
CA TYR A 98 -17.71 -16.14 9.64
C TYR A 98 -16.57 -16.87 8.94
N LEU A 99 -16.00 -17.90 9.54
CA LEU A 99 -14.95 -18.72 8.93
C LEU A 99 -15.45 -19.45 7.67
N SER A 100 -16.67 -19.98 7.72
CA SER A 100 -17.30 -20.62 6.56
C SER A 100 -17.41 -19.63 5.39
N LEU A 101 -17.88 -18.42 5.66
CA LEU A 101 -18.03 -17.38 4.65
C LEU A 101 -16.65 -16.96 4.10
N CYS A 102 -15.65 -16.77 4.97
CA CYS A 102 -14.27 -16.43 4.53
C CYS A 102 -13.72 -17.50 3.58
N ASN A 103 -13.88 -18.77 3.92
CA ASN A 103 -13.39 -19.86 3.08
C ASN A 103 -14.12 -19.94 1.73
N LEU A 104 -15.42 -19.82 1.73
CA LEU A 104 -16.23 -19.90 0.51
C LEU A 104 -16.00 -18.71 -0.42
N LEU A 105 -15.94 -17.50 0.12
CA LEU A 105 -15.63 -16.29 -0.67
C LEU A 105 -14.23 -16.36 -1.28
N SER A 106 -13.26 -16.76 -0.48
CA SER A 106 -11.87 -16.91 -0.95
C SER A 106 -11.78 -17.93 -2.08
N LYS A 107 -12.44 -19.07 -1.92
CA LYS A 107 -12.48 -20.12 -2.93
C LYS A 107 -13.11 -19.62 -4.24
N ALA A 108 -14.19 -18.86 -4.14
CA ALA A 108 -14.87 -18.30 -5.30
C ALA A 108 -13.96 -17.37 -6.10
N TRP A 109 -13.30 -16.43 -5.42
CA TRP A 109 -12.41 -15.49 -6.08
C TRP A 109 -11.12 -16.11 -6.58
N MET A 110 -10.60 -17.12 -5.90
CA MET A 110 -9.35 -17.79 -6.28
C MET A 110 -9.51 -18.85 -7.38
N GLU A 111 -10.64 -19.58 -7.40
CA GLU A 111 -10.80 -20.78 -8.20
C GLU A 111 -11.92 -20.71 -9.24
N ASN A 112 -12.88 -19.82 -9.10
CA ASN A 112 -14.10 -19.84 -9.92
C ASN A 112 -14.57 -18.45 -10.35
N GLN A 113 -13.76 -17.77 -11.12
CA GLN A 113 -14.12 -16.49 -11.72
C GLN A 113 -14.67 -16.66 -13.15
N TYR A 114 -15.66 -15.85 -13.47
CA TYR A 114 -16.19 -15.71 -14.81
C TYR A 114 -16.42 -14.22 -15.12
N LEU A 115 -15.77 -13.73 -16.17
CA LEU A 115 -15.83 -12.31 -16.59
C LEU A 115 -15.55 -11.34 -15.43
N GLY A 116 -14.51 -11.64 -14.62
CA GLY A 116 -14.10 -10.80 -13.48
C GLY A 116 -15.03 -10.87 -12.27
N ARG A 117 -15.97 -11.80 -12.25
CA ARG A 117 -16.90 -12.00 -11.14
C ARG A 117 -16.62 -13.34 -10.47
N GLY A 118 -16.39 -13.33 -9.16
CA GLY A 118 -16.31 -14.55 -8.38
C GLY A 118 -17.69 -15.20 -8.27
N GLU A 119 -17.75 -16.52 -8.35
CA GLU A 119 -18.99 -17.27 -8.27
C GLU A 119 -18.77 -18.50 -7.41
N PHE A 120 -19.81 -18.87 -6.63
CA PHE A 120 -19.81 -20.15 -5.92
C PHE A 120 -20.28 -21.23 -6.88
N ARG A 121 -19.73 -22.42 -6.71
CA ARG A 121 -20.30 -23.60 -7.37
C ARG A 121 -21.35 -24.24 -6.47
N PHE A 122 -22.45 -24.72 -7.04
CA PHE A 122 -23.56 -25.24 -6.26
C PHE A 122 -23.17 -26.48 -5.43
N GLU A 123 -22.25 -27.30 -5.94
CA GLU A 123 -21.72 -28.47 -5.22
C GLU A 123 -20.93 -28.11 -3.94
N TRP A 124 -20.55 -26.85 -3.76
CA TRP A 124 -19.88 -26.42 -2.52
C TRP A 124 -20.85 -26.29 -1.33
N PHE A 125 -22.14 -26.24 -1.58
CA PHE A 125 -23.15 -26.14 -0.53
C PHE A 125 -23.37 -27.49 0.13
N THR A 126 -22.57 -27.76 1.16
CA THR A 126 -22.66 -28.92 2.03
C THR A 126 -22.83 -28.46 3.47
N GLU A 127 -23.32 -29.32 4.35
CA GLU A 127 -23.46 -28.98 5.77
C GLU A 127 -22.11 -28.55 6.38
N GLU A 128 -21.05 -29.24 6.01
CA GLU A 128 -19.71 -28.95 6.51
C GLU A 128 -19.24 -27.53 6.08
N ASN A 129 -19.37 -27.17 4.81
CA ASN A 129 -18.92 -25.89 4.29
C ASN A 129 -19.78 -24.72 4.75
N CYS A 130 -21.02 -24.98 5.14
CA CYS A 130 -22.03 -23.96 5.48
C CYS A 130 -22.35 -23.87 6.97
N ARG A 131 -21.52 -24.46 7.82
CA ARG A 131 -21.70 -24.37 9.27
C ARG A 131 -21.77 -22.94 9.76
N GLY A 132 -22.73 -22.64 10.62
CA GLY A 132 -22.85 -21.33 11.23
C GLY A 132 -23.41 -20.26 10.33
N LEU A 133 -23.87 -20.58 9.13
CA LEU A 133 -24.49 -19.65 8.19
C LEU A 133 -25.99 -19.81 8.13
N ILE A 134 -26.71 -18.68 8.09
CA ILE A 134 -28.12 -18.62 7.67
C ILE A 134 -28.13 -18.32 6.19
N CYS A 135 -29.02 -18.99 5.44
CA CYS A 135 -29.21 -18.78 4.02
C CYS A 135 -30.60 -18.21 3.74
N LEU A 136 -30.66 -17.14 2.97
CA LEU A 136 -31.88 -16.64 2.34
C LEU A 136 -31.85 -16.99 0.85
N SER A 137 -33.00 -17.31 0.29
CA SER A 137 -33.08 -17.83 -1.09
C SER A 137 -32.70 -16.88 -2.19
N GLY A 138 -32.56 -15.57 -1.88
CA GLY A 138 -31.97 -14.58 -2.80
C GLY A 138 -32.93 -13.63 -3.49
N GLY A 139 -34.23 -13.77 -3.29
CA GLY A 139 -35.23 -12.91 -3.94
C GLY A 139 -35.42 -13.24 -5.42
N PRO A 140 -35.84 -12.30 -6.26
CA PRO A 140 -36.20 -12.58 -7.66
C PRO A 140 -35.07 -13.19 -8.51
N ARG A 141 -33.82 -12.96 -8.12
CA ARG A 141 -32.65 -13.53 -8.80
C ARG A 141 -32.15 -14.81 -8.13
N GLY A 142 -32.82 -15.23 -7.06
CA GLY A 142 -32.46 -16.42 -6.29
C GLY A 142 -32.61 -17.71 -7.07
N ILE A 143 -31.81 -18.71 -6.71
CA ILE A 143 -31.84 -20.00 -7.40
C ILE A 143 -33.22 -20.69 -7.30
N LEU A 144 -33.82 -20.71 -6.12
CA LEU A 144 -35.14 -21.31 -5.94
C LEU A 144 -36.22 -20.54 -6.66
N GLU A 145 -36.27 -19.24 -6.54
CA GLU A 145 -37.23 -18.37 -7.20
C GLU A 145 -37.21 -18.54 -8.71
N ARG A 146 -36.03 -18.53 -9.30
CA ARG A 146 -35.87 -18.67 -10.76
C ARG A 146 -36.18 -20.06 -11.28
N LEU A 147 -35.79 -21.09 -10.54
CA LEU A 147 -36.06 -22.47 -10.97
C LEU A 147 -37.54 -22.86 -10.83
N TYR A 148 -38.18 -22.52 -9.71
CA TYR A 148 -39.57 -22.82 -9.48
C TYR A 148 -40.55 -22.05 -10.37
N THR A 149 -40.22 -20.85 -10.78
CA THR A 149 -41.04 -20.03 -11.66
C THR A 149 -40.63 -20.14 -13.14
N GLY A 150 -39.57 -20.88 -13.42
CA GLY A 150 -39.06 -21.08 -14.78
C GLY A 150 -39.63 -22.31 -15.48
N LYS A 151 -38.97 -22.73 -16.56
CA LYS A 151 -39.37 -23.84 -17.43
C LYS A 151 -39.14 -25.22 -16.82
N THR A 152 -38.29 -25.36 -15.79
CA THR A 152 -37.90 -26.61 -15.18
C THR A 152 -38.04 -26.58 -13.66
N PRO A 153 -39.31 -26.56 -13.14
CA PRO A 153 -39.54 -26.56 -11.68
C PRO A 153 -38.94 -27.79 -10.95
N GLU A 154 -38.70 -28.87 -11.65
CA GLU A 154 -38.07 -30.11 -11.13
C GLU A 154 -36.63 -29.81 -10.66
N ASP A 155 -35.92 -28.95 -11.34
CA ASP A 155 -34.57 -28.50 -10.95
C ASP A 155 -34.63 -27.72 -9.63
N GLY A 156 -35.74 -27.00 -9.40
CA GLY A 156 -35.97 -26.31 -8.13
C GLY A 156 -36.09 -27.28 -6.97
N GLU A 157 -36.77 -28.41 -7.14
CA GLU A 157 -36.88 -29.45 -6.10
C GLU A 157 -35.50 -30.03 -5.76
N VAL A 158 -34.66 -30.27 -6.75
CA VAL A 158 -33.27 -30.78 -6.55
C VAL A 158 -32.44 -29.76 -5.80
N ALA A 159 -32.49 -28.50 -6.22
CA ALA A 159 -31.76 -27.42 -5.57
C ALA A 159 -32.21 -27.19 -4.12
N LEU A 160 -33.52 -27.21 -3.88
CA LEU A 160 -34.08 -27.06 -2.52
C LEU A 160 -33.61 -28.16 -1.59
N LYS A 161 -33.64 -29.43 -2.05
CA LYS A 161 -33.18 -30.55 -1.26
C LYS A 161 -31.74 -30.39 -0.82
N GLN A 162 -30.85 -29.93 -1.72
CA GLN A 162 -29.45 -29.68 -1.39
C GLN A 162 -29.28 -28.52 -0.39
N LEU A 163 -30.02 -27.44 -0.58
CA LEU A 163 -29.94 -26.29 0.32
C LEU A 163 -30.49 -26.61 1.71
N MET A 164 -31.57 -27.41 1.81
CA MET A 164 -32.09 -27.86 3.10
C MET A 164 -31.09 -28.75 3.84
N ALA A 165 -30.35 -29.58 3.11
CA ALA A 165 -29.27 -30.41 3.68
C ALA A 165 -28.06 -29.56 4.12
N ALA A 166 -27.71 -28.52 3.36
CA ALA A 166 -26.59 -27.62 3.68
C ALA A 166 -26.88 -26.69 4.85
N PHE A 167 -28.15 -26.26 4.99
CA PHE A 167 -28.58 -25.29 5.99
C PHE A 167 -29.74 -25.87 6.85
N PRO A 168 -29.55 -26.95 7.59
CA PRO A 168 -30.65 -27.57 8.38
C PRO A 168 -31.19 -26.60 9.44
N GLY A 169 -32.48 -26.23 9.30
CA GLY A 169 -33.11 -25.26 10.19
C GLY A 169 -32.66 -23.81 10.01
N ARG A 170 -31.92 -23.55 8.97
CA ARG A 170 -31.27 -22.22 8.72
C ARG A 170 -31.53 -21.68 7.32
N LEU A 171 -32.49 -22.24 6.59
CA LEU A 171 -32.91 -21.78 5.27
C LEU A 171 -34.23 -21.02 5.36
N TYR A 172 -34.25 -19.80 4.81
CA TYR A 172 -35.43 -18.93 4.72
C TYR A 172 -35.74 -18.66 3.26
N LEU A 173 -37.05 -18.71 2.94
CA LEU A 173 -37.52 -18.30 1.61
C LEU A 173 -37.77 -16.80 1.65
N GLU A 174 -37.14 -16.08 0.75
CA GLU A 174 -37.11 -14.63 0.73
C GLU A 174 -38.16 -14.02 -0.21
N VAL A 175 -38.87 -13.01 0.27
CA VAL A 175 -39.84 -12.27 -0.55
C VAL A 175 -39.47 -10.76 -0.57
N GLN A 176 -39.54 -10.17 -1.74
CA GLN A 176 -39.21 -8.77 -1.96
C GLN A 176 -40.28 -8.13 -2.86
N ARG A 177 -40.57 -6.85 -2.62
CA ARG A 177 -41.48 -6.04 -3.43
C ARG A 177 -40.87 -4.68 -3.69
N VAL A 178 -40.39 -4.48 -4.90
CA VAL A 178 -39.72 -3.24 -5.31
C VAL A 178 -40.31 -2.66 -6.60
N GLY A 179 -41.47 -3.18 -7.03
CA GLY A 179 -42.15 -2.73 -8.25
C GLY A 179 -41.64 -3.36 -9.53
N GLU A 180 -40.91 -4.47 -9.44
CA GLU A 180 -40.45 -5.21 -10.61
C GLU A 180 -41.62 -5.94 -11.29
N PHE A 181 -41.52 -6.08 -12.61
CA PHE A 181 -42.48 -6.85 -13.39
C PHE A 181 -42.46 -8.32 -12.94
N SER A 182 -43.67 -8.88 -12.77
CA SER A 182 -43.85 -10.29 -12.35
C SER A 182 -43.35 -10.64 -10.93
N GLU A 183 -43.05 -9.68 -10.09
CA GLU A 183 -42.58 -9.98 -8.72
C GLU A 183 -43.64 -10.71 -7.89
N GLU A 184 -44.92 -10.42 -8.10
CA GLU A 184 -46.03 -11.10 -7.36
C GLU A 184 -46.12 -12.60 -7.69
N ILE A 185 -45.72 -13.01 -8.88
CA ILE A 185 -45.62 -14.43 -9.24
C ILE A 185 -44.59 -15.13 -8.36
N VAL A 186 -43.44 -14.50 -8.19
CA VAL A 186 -42.33 -15.02 -7.35
C VAL A 186 -42.76 -15.07 -5.88
N VAL A 187 -43.34 -13.96 -5.38
CA VAL A 187 -43.81 -13.87 -3.99
C VAL A 187 -44.86 -14.97 -3.71
N GLY A 188 -45.84 -15.13 -4.58
CA GLY A 188 -46.91 -16.16 -4.48
C GLY A 188 -46.29 -17.57 -4.49
N ARG A 189 -45.34 -17.83 -5.35
CA ARG A 189 -44.70 -19.12 -5.47
C ARG A 189 -43.89 -19.47 -4.20
N MET A 190 -43.16 -18.48 -3.66
CA MET A 190 -42.38 -18.68 -2.42
C MET A 190 -43.31 -18.88 -1.21
N ALA A 191 -44.41 -18.14 -1.13
CA ALA A 191 -45.41 -18.31 -0.08
C ALA A 191 -45.99 -19.72 -0.10
N LYS A 192 -46.33 -20.24 -1.29
CA LYS A 192 -46.81 -21.60 -1.49
C LYS A 192 -45.76 -22.65 -1.07
N LEU A 193 -44.54 -22.46 -1.50
CA LEU A 193 -43.38 -23.34 -1.18
C LEU A 193 -43.14 -23.38 0.33
N SER A 194 -43.28 -22.24 1.00
CA SER A 194 -43.12 -22.11 2.45
C SER A 194 -44.10 -23.03 3.18
N ILE A 195 -45.36 -23.08 2.75
CA ILE A 195 -46.41 -23.91 3.31
C ILE A 195 -46.13 -25.40 3.00
N GLU A 196 -45.82 -25.70 1.75
CA GLU A 196 -45.57 -27.08 1.29
C GLU A 196 -44.39 -27.74 1.99
N LYS A 197 -43.32 -26.97 2.19
CA LYS A 197 -42.06 -27.49 2.72
C LYS A 197 -41.81 -27.14 4.19
N GLN A 198 -42.75 -26.43 4.81
CA GLN A 198 -42.63 -25.95 6.20
C GLN A 198 -41.34 -25.16 6.43
N LEU A 199 -41.01 -24.23 5.48
CA LEU A 199 -39.89 -23.34 5.57
C LEU A 199 -40.38 -21.92 5.87
N PRO A 200 -39.70 -21.19 6.73
CA PRO A 200 -40.11 -19.82 7.05
C PRO A 200 -39.89 -18.86 5.88
N LEU A 201 -40.84 -17.92 5.71
CA LEU A 201 -40.70 -16.77 4.80
C LEU A 201 -40.02 -15.61 5.55
N VAL A 202 -39.25 -14.84 4.85
CA VAL A 202 -38.70 -13.58 5.35
C VAL A 202 -38.84 -12.47 4.31
N ALA A 203 -39.34 -11.32 4.74
CA ALA A 203 -39.44 -10.14 3.92
C ALA A 203 -38.15 -9.33 4.05
N THR A 204 -37.55 -9.02 2.91
CA THR A 204 -36.37 -8.17 2.85
C THR A 204 -36.59 -7.04 1.86
N HIS A 205 -35.77 -6.00 1.98
CA HIS A 205 -35.77 -4.89 1.05
C HIS A 205 -34.35 -4.66 0.55
N PRO A 206 -34.10 -4.79 -0.76
CA PRO A 206 -32.74 -4.65 -1.31
C PRO A 206 -32.35 -3.17 -1.44
N ILE A 207 -31.93 -2.58 -0.35
CA ILE A 207 -31.55 -1.16 -0.29
C ILE A 207 -30.28 -0.95 -1.10
N GLN A 208 -30.33 -0.01 -2.06
CA GLN A 208 -29.22 0.37 -2.92
C GLN A 208 -28.80 1.82 -2.70
N PHE A 209 -29.69 2.64 -2.18
CA PHE A 209 -29.48 4.07 -1.93
C PHE A 209 -30.37 4.53 -0.76
N MET A 210 -30.05 5.68 -0.18
CA MET A 210 -30.71 6.17 1.04
C MET A 210 -32.10 6.74 0.75
N ASP A 211 -32.20 7.63 -0.23
CA ASP A 211 -33.43 8.34 -0.53
C ASP A 211 -33.92 8.01 -1.95
N LYS A 212 -35.21 8.10 -2.18
CA LYS A 212 -35.82 7.79 -3.48
C LYS A 212 -35.21 8.63 -4.63
N GLU A 213 -34.87 9.87 -4.34
CA GLU A 213 -34.23 10.80 -5.28
C GLU A 213 -32.83 10.36 -5.72
N ASP A 214 -32.21 9.45 -4.99
CA ASP A 214 -30.88 8.93 -5.30
C ASP A 214 -30.88 7.82 -6.36
N PHE A 215 -32.03 7.47 -6.91
CA PHE A 215 -32.15 6.44 -7.94
C PHE A 215 -31.30 6.77 -9.19
N GLU A 216 -31.42 7.99 -9.72
CA GLU A 216 -30.66 8.39 -10.92
C GLU A 216 -29.13 8.38 -10.66
N PRO A 217 -28.61 8.98 -9.59
CA PRO A 217 -27.20 8.83 -9.26
C PRO A 217 -26.75 7.36 -9.14
N HIS A 218 -27.58 6.49 -8.59
CA HIS A 218 -27.29 5.05 -8.51
C HIS A 218 -27.19 4.42 -9.90
N GLU A 219 -28.12 4.76 -10.80
CA GLU A 219 -28.07 4.27 -12.19
C GLU A 219 -26.80 4.73 -12.90
N VAL A 220 -26.34 5.95 -12.64
CA VAL A 220 -25.06 6.45 -13.16
C VAL A 220 -23.89 5.63 -12.59
N ARG A 221 -23.92 5.33 -11.31
CA ARG A 221 -22.92 4.48 -10.64
C ARG A 221 -22.81 3.12 -11.32
N VAL A 222 -23.94 2.47 -11.56
CA VAL A 222 -24.00 1.16 -12.20
C VAL A 222 -23.50 1.23 -13.64
N SER A 223 -23.88 2.28 -14.38
CA SER A 223 -23.43 2.51 -15.75
C SER A 223 -21.89 2.71 -15.83
N ILE A 224 -21.32 3.44 -14.90
CA ILE A 224 -19.86 3.62 -14.78
C ILE A 224 -19.18 2.26 -14.59
N ALA A 225 -19.69 1.44 -13.68
CA ALA A 225 -19.12 0.13 -13.38
C ALA A 225 -19.23 -0.84 -14.57
N GLN A 226 -20.33 -0.79 -15.32
CA GLN A 226 -20.59 -1.67 -16.43
C GLN A 226 -20.05 -1.15 -17.79
N GLY A 227 -19.62 0.10 -17.84
CA GLY A 227 -19.10 0.70 -19.07
C GLY A 227 -20.15 1.16 -20.06
N TYR A 228 -21.42 1.26 -19.65
CA TYR A 228 -22.52 1.75 -20.51
C TYR A 228 -22.70 3.26 -20.33
N VAL A 229 -23.29 3.90 -21.35
CA VAL A 229 -23.93 5.22 -21.20
C VAL A 229 -25.35 5.00 -20.73
N MET A 230 -25.93 5.98 -20.04
CA MET A 230 -27.28 5.88 -19.48
C MET A 230 -28.35 5.62 -20.54
N GLU A 231 -28.16 6.17 -21.72
CA GLU A 231 -29.11 6.11 -22.83
C GLU A 231 -28.98 4.86 -23.72
N ASP A 232 -27.92 4.04 -23.48
CA ASP A 232 -27.71 2.84 -24.27
C ASP A 232 -28.87 1.85 -24.05
N PRO A 233 -29.60 1.48 -25.12
CA PRO A 233 -30.74 0.56 -25.00
C PRO A 233 -30.33 -0.85 -24.57
N ARG A 234 -29.05 -1.19 -24.71
CA ARG A 234 -28.52 -2.49 -24.27
C ARG A 234 -28.21 -2.51 -22.77
N ARG A 235 -28.24 -1.34 -22.11
CA ARG A 235 -27.95 -1.24 -20.68
C ARG A 235 -28.97 -2.03 -19.85
N PRO A 236 -28.54 -3.00 -19.04
CA PRO A 236 -29.46 -3.73 -18.16
C PRO A 236 -30.12 -2.77 -17.16
N LYS A 237 -31.43 -2.87 -17.00
CA LYS A 237 -32.19 -2.09 -16.02
C LYS A 237 -32.62 -3.02 -14.90
N LEU A 238 -31.76 -3.12 -13.90
CA LEU A 238 -31.86 -4.12 -12.81
C LEU A 238 -32.46 -3.55 -11.52
N TYR A 239 -32.62 -2.24 -11.44
CA TYR A 239 -33.01 -1.55 -10.21
C TYR A 239 -34.24 -0.68 -10.43
N THR A 240 -34.95 -0.38 -9.34
CA THR A 240 -36.14 0.50 -9.35
C THR A 240 -35.99 1.64 -8.36
N PRO A 241 -36.73 2.76 -8.53
CA PRO A 241 -36.71 3.86 -7.56
C PRO A 241 -37.20 3.46 -6.15
N GLU A 242 -37.81 2.30 -6.00
CA GLU A 242 -38.30 1.81 -4.71
C GLU A 242 -37.20 1.22 -3.82
N GLN A 243 -35.99 1.08 -4.31
CA GLN A 243 -34.87 0.46 -3.56
C GLN A 243 -34.15 1.44 -2.63
N TYR A 244 -34.87 2.40 -2.07
CA TYR A 244 -34.36 3.30 -1.06
C TYR A 244 -34.58 2.72 0.36
N TYR A 245 -33.99 3.37 1.36
CA TYR A 245 -34.11 2.94 2.75
C TYR A 245 -35.52 3.20 3.30
N LYS A 246 -36.41 2.21 3.13
CA LYS A 246 -37.80 2.30 3.58
C LYS A 246 -37.90 2.26 5.09
N THR A 247 -38.92 2.98 5.62
CA THR A 247 -39.25 2.95 7.04
C THR A 247 -39.92 1.64 7.42
N GLU A 248 -39.96 1.32 8.71
CA GLU A 248 -40.68 0.15 9.21
C GLU A 248 -42.17 0.20 8.84
N ALA A 249 -42.78 1.37 8.95
CA ALA A 249 -44.20 1.56 8.54
C ALA A 249 -44.42 1.24 7.07
N GLU A 250 -43.56 1.71 6.21
CA GLU A 250 -43.61 1.40 4.76
C GLU A 250 -43.47 -0.11 4.50
N MET A 251 -42.56 -0.78 5.22
CA MET A 251 -42.36 -2.23 5.07
C MET A 251 -43.56 -3.04 5.58
N ARG A 252 -44.17 -2.66 6.70
CA ARG A 252 -45.34 -3.32 7.24
C ARG A 252 -46.56 -3.17 6.32
N GLU A 253 -46.74 -2.00 5.73
CA GLU A 253 -47.79 -1.77 4.75
C GLU A 253 -47.54 -2.61 3.47
N LEU A 254 -46.29 -2.64 3.01
CA LEU A 254 -45.90 -3.36 1.79
C LEU A 254 -46.15 -4.88 1.90
N PHE A 255 -45.98 -5.44 3.07
CA PHE A 255 -46.16 -6.87 3.35
C PHE A 255 -47.31 -7.15 4.34
N GLN A 256 -48.35 -6.32 4.34
CA GLN A 256 -49.48 -6.51 5.27
C GLN A 256 -50.20 -7.84 5.07
N ASP A 257 -50.11 -8.46 3.90
CA ASP A 257 -50.64 -9.79 3.59
C ASP A 257 -49.72 -10.92 4.03
N LEU A 258 -48.48 -10.62 4.42
CA LEU A 258 -47.47 -11.58 4.87
C LEU A 258 -46.81 -11.11 6.18
N PRO A 259 -47.60 -10.97 7.27
CA PRO A 259 -47.06 -10.39 8.51
C PRO A 259 -45.98 -11.28 9.14
N GLN A 260 -46.03 -12.59 8.94
CA GLN A 260 -44.99 -13.50 9.43
C GLN A 260 -43.65 -13.27 8.76
N ALA A 261 -43.62 -12.87 7.49
CA ALA A 261 -42.40 -12.57 6.80
C ALA A 261 -41.69 -11.32 7.39
N ILE A 262 -42.46 -10.35 7.82
CA ILE A 262 -41.93 -9.15 8.53
C ILE A 262 -41.35 -9.55 9.89
N GLU A 263 -42.08 -10.38 10.68
CA GLU A 263 -41.62 -10.83 11.99
C GLU A 263 -40.35 -11.67 11.90
N ASN A 264 -40.22 -12.49 10.86
CA ASN A 264 -39.08 -13.36 10.65
C ASN A 264 -37.78 -12.61 10.38
N ALA A 265 -37.83 -11.38 9.87
CA ALA A 265 -36.63 -10.54 9.71
C ALA A 265 -35.97 -10.27 11.07
N ALA A 266 -36.75 -9.95 12.07
CA ALA A 266 -36.26 -9.80 13.45
C ALA A 266 -35.73 -11.11 14.02
N ILE A 267 -36.37 -12.24 13.72
CA ILE A 267 -35.91 -13.55 14.18
C ILE A 267 -34.54 -13.90 13.57
N VAL A 268 -34.35 -13.67 12.28
CA VAL A 268 -33.00 -13.84 11.65
C VAL A 268 -31.96 -12.98 12.35
N ALA A 269 -32.26 -11.72 12.62
CA ALA A 269 -31.37 -10.83 13.33
C ALA A 269 -31.03 -11.34 14.74
N GLN A 270 -32.02 -11.91 15.46
CA GLN A 270 -31.78 -12.46 16.79
C GLN A 270 -30.90 -13.73 16.78
N ARG A 271 -30.91 -14.49 15.68
CA ARG A 271 -30.09 -15.67 15.51
C ARG A 271 -28.65 -15.39 15.13
N CYS A 272 -28.32 -14.15 14.73
CA CYS A 272 -26.99 -13.73 14.34
C CYS A 272 -26.31 -13.02 15.50
N ASN A 273 -25.34 -13.69 16.12
CA ASN A 273 -24.61 -13.18 17.28
C ASN A 273 -23.10 -13.39 17.05
N LEU A 274 -22.59 -12.66 16.08
CA LEU A 274 -21.20 -12.76 15.67
C LEU A 274 -20.27 -12.12 16.72
N ASP A 275 -19.28 -12.91 17.16
CA ASP A 275 -18.19 -12.47 18.03
C ASP A 275 -16.88 -13.12 17.60
N GLY A 276 -15.77 -12.77 18.28
CA GLY A 276 -14.47 -13.38 18.02
C GLY A 276 -13.78 -12.93 16.72
N VAL A 277 -14.36 -12.00 15.97
CA VAL A 277 -13.77 -11.48 14.73
C VAL A 277 -12.63 -10.51 15.06
N LEU A 278 -12.83 -9.64 16.06
CA LEU A 278 -11.80 -8.73 16.53
C LEU A 278 -10.82 -9.49 17.42
N GLN A 279 -9.56 -9.51 17.04
CA GLN A 279 -8.53 -10.24 17.76
C GLN A 279 -7.28 -9.37 17.91
N LYS A 280 -6.50 -9.67 18.95
CA LYS A 280 -5.17 -9.09 19.11
C LYS A 280 -4.23 -9.66 18.04
N PRO A 281 -3.21 -8.90 17.61
CA PRO A 281 -2.25 -9.39 16.63
C PRO A 281 -1.62 -10.73 17.04
N GLN A 282 -1.62 -11.68 16.11
CA GLN A 282 -1.05 -13.00 16.27
C GLN A 282 0.13 -13.18 15.32
N LEU A 283 1.31 -13.39 15.88
CA LEU A 283 2.52 -13.59 15.10
C LEU A 283 2.52 -14.96 14.43
N PRO A 284 3.05 -15.06 13.20
CA PRO A 284 3.31 -16.36 12.59
C PRO A 284 4.33 -17.15 13.41
N VAL A 285 4.31 -18.46 13.27
CA VAL A 285 5.24 -19.35 13.95
C VAL A 285 6.55 -19.39 13.16
N PHE A 286 7.65 -18.95 13.78
CA PHE A 286 8.97 -19.06 13.19
C PHE A 286 9.57 -20.42 13.56
N PRO A 287 10.00 -21.24 12.56
CA PRO A 287 10.63 -22.54 12.87
C PRO A 287 12.06 -22.35 13.38
N THR A 288 12.31 -22.77 14.61
CA THR A 288 13.65 -22.72 15.20
C THR A 288 14.38 -24.06 14.97
N PRO A 289 15.73 -24.04 14.80
CA PRO A 289 16.47 -25.28 14.68
C PRO A 289 16.61 -25.98 16.02
N ASP A 290 16.76 -27.31 16.00
CA ASP A 290 17.11 -28.16 17.16
C ASP A 290 16.15 -28.03 18.36
N GLY A 291 14.90 -27.65 18.12
CA GLY A 291 13.91 -27.51 19.19
C GLY A 291 14.17 -26.35 20.14
N MET A 292 15.02 -25.41 19.78
CA MET A 292 15.27 -24.21 20.59
C MET A 292 14.01 -23.36 20.73
N SER A 293 13.86 -22.70 21.87
CA SER A 293 12.81 -21.69 22.03
C SER A 293 13.10 -20.46 21.16
N LEU A 294 12.07 -19.69 20.85
CA LEU A 294 12.24 -18.43 20.12
C LEU A 294 13.16 -17.48 20.86
N ASP A 295 13.01 -17.40 22.20
CA ASP A 295 13.84 -16.56 23.06
C ASP A 295 15.31 -16.94 22.96
N ASP A 296 15.63 -18.21 23.15
CA ASP A 296 17.01 -18.72 23.12
C ASP A 296 17.64 -18.56 21.75
N TYR A 297 16.88 -18.78 20.70
CA TYR A 297 17.38 -18.64 19.33
C TYR A 297 17.70 -17.18 19.00
N MET A 298 16.84 -16.25 19.40
CA MET A 298 17.09 -14.83 19.23
C MET A 298 18.35 -14.39 19.99
N VAL A 299 18.49 -14.81 21.21
CA VAL A 299 19.68 -14.50 22.02
C VAL A 299 20.95 -15.03 21.37
N LYS A 300 20.92 -16.26 20.89
CA LYS A 300 22.06 -16.89 20.20
C LYS A 300 22.45 -16.10 18.96
N LEU A 301 21.49 -15.83 18.08
CA LEU A 301 21.75 -15.09 16.83
C LEU A 301 22.23 -13.66 17.10
N SER A 302 21.68 -13.02 18.12
CA SER A 302 22.05 -11.65 18.49
C SER A 302 23.48 -11.58 18.99
N LYS A 303 23.90 -12.50 19.85
CA LYS A 303 25.27 -12.56 20.39
C LYS A 303 26.29 -12.89 19.30
N GLU A 304 26.00 -13.85 18.44
CA GLU A 304 26.84 -14.16 17.29
C GLU A 304 26.97 -12.96 16.33
N GLY A 305 25.84 -12.27 16.09
CA GLY A 305 25.79 -11.07 15.27
C GLY A 305 26.58 -9.91 15.87
N LEU A 306 26.54 -9.76 17.19
CA LEU A 306 27.30 -8.72 17.87
C LEU A 306 28.81 -8.90 17.63
N GLU A 307 29.31 -10.13 17.73
CA GLU A 307 30.75 -10.40 17.49
C GLU A 307 31.13 -10.05 16.04
N ARG A 308 30.30 -10.40 15.06
CA ARG A 308 30.54 -10.02 13.66
C ARG A 308 30.53 -8.50 13.47
N ARG A 309 29.61 -7.79 14.11
CA ARG A 309 29.53 -6.33 14.01
C ARG A 309 30.71 -5.64 14.70
N LEU A 310 31.15 -6.15 15.84
CA LEU A 310 32.31 -5.61 16.53
C LEU A 310 33.61 -5.77 15.72
N GLU A 311 33.78 -6.91 15.04
CA GLU A 311 34.89 -7.12 14.11
C GLU A 311 34.85 -6.13 12.93
N PHE A 312 33.66 -5.82 12.43
CA PHE A 312 33.47 -4.84 11.38
C PHE A 312 33.76 -3.40 11.84
N LEU A 313 33.27 -3.03 13.04
CA LEU A 313 33.41 -1.68 13.58
C LEU A 313 34.83 -1.38 14.09
N TYR A 314 35.46 -2.34 14.71
CA TYR A 314 36.75 -2.22 15.37
C TYR A 314 37.71 -3.30 14.88
N ALA A 315 38.58 -2.94 13.96
CA ALA A 315 39.58 -3.86 13.41
C ALA A 315 40.63 -4.27 14.41
N ASP A 316 41.01 -3.33 15.30
CA ASP A 316 41.97 -3.60 16.38
C ASP A 316 41.30 -4.39 17.50
N LYS A 317 41.89 -5.54 17.86
CA LYS A 317 41.38 -6.43 18.90
C LYS A 317 41.29 -5.76 20.29
N ALA A 318 42.29 -4.95 20.63
CA ALA A 318 42.32 -4.25 21.93
C ALA A 318 41.21 -3.24 22.06
N GLU A 319 40.96 -2.46 20.99
CA GLU A 319 39.86 -1.49 20.93
C GLU A 319 38.51 -2.22 20.97
N ARG A 320 38.37 -3.32 20.22
CA ARG A 320 37.17 -4.16 20.22
C ARG A 320 36.84 -4.69 21.60
N ASP A 321 37.83 -5.25 22.30
CA ASP A 321 37.65 -5.79 23.64
C ASP A 321 37.28 -4.69 24.65
N ALA A 322 37.82 -3.49 24.49
CA ALA A 322 37.47 -2.34 25.32
C ALA A 322 36.00 -1.86 25.11
N LYS A 323 35.48 -1.97 23.91
CA LYS A 323 34.12 -1.54 23.57
C LYS A 323 33.06 -2.60 23.84
N ARG A 324 33.40 -3.87 23.86
CA ARG A 324 32.48 -4.98 24.03
C ARG A 324 31.55 -4.84 25.24
N PRO A 325 32.02 -4.47 26.46
CA PRO A 325 31.15 -4.39 27.64
C PRO A 325 29.96 -3.43 27.43
N GLU A 326 30.18 -2.28 26.82
CA GLU A 326 29.13 -1.30 26.55
C GLU A 326 28.07 -1.87 25.62
N TYR A 327 28.49 -2.52 24.55
CA TYR A 327 27.56 -3.15 23.58
C TYR A 327 26.82 -4.33 24.21
N MET A 328 27.50 -5.14 25.02
CA MET A 328 26.85 -6.27 25.71
C MET A 328 25.78 -5.81 26.69
N GLU A 329 26.04 -4.76 27.44
CA GLU A 329 25.09 -4.19 28.39
C GLU A 329 23.82 -3.73 27.68
N ARG A 330 23.97 -2.98 26.60
CA ARG A 330 22.85 -2.51 25.77
C ARG A 330 22.12 -3.70 25.15
N LEU A 331 22.85 -4.67 24.61
CA LEU A 331 22.26 -5.86 23.99
C LEU A 331 21.43 -6.66 24.98
N ASP A 332 21.95 -6.92 26.18
CA ASP A 332 21.25 -7.66 27.22
C ASP A 332 19.98 -6.93 27.68
N TYR A 333 20.04 -5.61 27.80
CA TYR A 333 18.88 -4.79 28.12
C TYR A 333 17.78 -4.91 27.06
N GLU A 334 18.15 -4.77 25.79
CA GLU A 334 17.21 -4.88 24.68
C GLU A 334 16.62 -6.28 24.56
N LEU A 335 17.46 -7.33 24.67
CA LEU A 335 17.01 -8.72 24.61
C LEU A 335 16.00 -9.02 25.73
N ASN A 336 16.29 -8.61 26.95
CA ASN A 336 15.39 -8.81 28.08
C ASN A 336 14.04 -8.11 27.86
N THR A 337 14.07 -6.90 27.34
CA THR A 337 12.84 -6.14 27.03
C THR A 337 12.01 -6.81 25.94
N ILE A 338 12.64 -7.25 24.86
CA ILE A 338 11.98 -7.93 23.74
C ILE A 338 11.34 -9.23 24.21
N ILE A 339 12.06 -10.02 25.01
CA ILE A 339 11.57 -11.29 25.57
C ILE A 339 10.38 -11.04 26.50
N LYS A 340 10.47 -10.06 27.38
CA LYS A 340 9.42 -9.70 28.32
C LYS A 340 8.15 -9.25 27.59
N MET A 341 8.29 -8.53 26.49
CA MET A 341 7.18 -8.06 25.67
C MET A 341 6.68 -9.10 24.68
N LYS A 342 7.31 -10.28 24.58
CA LYS A 342 6.91 -11.43 23.75
C LYS A 342 7.01 -11.17 22.24
N PHE A 343 8.06 -10.47 21.81
CA PHE A 343 8.31 -10.19 20.40
C PHE A 343 9.52 -10.89 19.76
N PRO A 344 10.16 -11.93 20.36
CA PRO A 344 11.26 -12.62 19.68
C PRO A 344 10.88 -13.18 18.31
N GLY A 345 9.67 -13.72 18.18
CA GLY A 345 9.17 -14.23 16.90
C GLY A 345 9.13 -13.17 15.80
N TYR A 346 8.72 -11.97 16.15
CA TYR A 346 8.68 -10.85 15.21
C TYR A 346 10.08 -10.49 14.68
N PHE A 347 11.04 -10.34 15.60
CA PHE A 347 12.43 -10.05 15.23
C PHE A 347 13.03 -11.16 14.35
N LEU A 348 12.75 -12.41 14.69
CA LEU A 348 13.27 -13.56 13.95
C LEU A 348 12.69 -13.64 12.54
N ILE A 349 11.40 -13.36 12.38
CA ILE A 349 10.75 -13.35 11.06
C ILE A 349 11.34 -12.25 10.19
N VAL A 350 11.48 -11.05 10.73
CA VAL A 350 12.03 -9.91 9.99
C VAL A 350 13.49 -10.16 9.60
N GLN A 351 14.31 -10.65 10.51
CA GLN A 351 15.71 -10.96 10.19
C GLN A 351 15.81 -12.06 9.11
N ASP A 352 14.90 -13.01 9.10
CA ASP A 352 14.91 -14.10 8.14
C ASP A 352 14.78 -13.59 6.70
N PHE A 353 13.73 -12.84 6.39
CA PHE A 353 13.53 -12.38 5.02
C PHE A 353 14.52 -11.27 4.61
N ILE A 354 14.99 -10.46 5.52
CA ILE A 354 16.00 -9.43 5.24
C ILE A 354 17.35 -10.09 4.91
N ASN A 355 17.79 -11.03 5.73
CA ASN A 355 19.05 -11.73 5.48
C ASN A 355 18.99 -12.61 4.23
N TRP A 356 17.84 -13.25 3.96
CA TRP A 356 17.63 -13.94 2.71
C TRP A 356 17.81 -12.99 1.51
N SER A 357 17.23 -11.81 1.59
CA SER A 357 17.34 -10.78 0.54
C SER A 357 18.78 -10.38 0.29
N LYS A 358 19.52 -10.12 1.35
CA LYS A 358 20.94 -9.75 1.27
C LYS A 358 21.79 -10.87 0.64
N ARG A 359 21.51 -12.14 0.97
CA ARG A 359 22.24 -13.29 0.43
C ARG A 359 21.86 -13.60 -1.01
N ASN A 360 20.69 -13.16 -1.47
CA ASN A 360 20.15 -13.52 -2.79
C ASN A 360 20.08 -12.33 -3.75
N GLY A 361 20.89 -11.32 -3.54
CA GLY A 361 21.04 -10.20 -4.47
C GLY A 361 19.87 -9.21 -4.50
N VAL A 362 19.10 -9.13 -3.42
CA VAL A 362 18.07 -8.11 -3.23
C VAL A 362 18.59 -7.10 -2.21
N PRO A 363 19.06 -5.91 -2.65
CA PRO A 363 19.56 -4.90 -1.73
C PRO A 363 18.50 -4.43 -0.74
N VAL A 364 18.93 -4.25 0.50
CA VAL A 364 18.09 -3.77 1.61
C VAL A 364 18.72 -2.52 2.18
N GLY A 365 17.91 -1.51 2.50
CA GLY A 365 18.37 -0.26 3.10
C GLY A 365 18.85 -0.44 4.54
N PRO A 366 19.62 0.54 5.06
CA PRO A 366 20.19 0.47 6.42
C PRO A 366 19.13 0.60 7.52
N GLY A 367 17.93 0.98 7.19
CA GLY A 367 16.80 1.16 8.11
C GLY A 367 15.94 2.34 7.72
N ARG A 368 14.77 2.38 8.31
CA ARG A 368 13.79 3.46 8.14
C ARG A 368 12.95 3.57 9.41
N GLY A 369 12.51 4.77 9.75
CA GLY A 369 11.74 4.98 10.97
C GLY A 369 12.57 4.76 12.23
N SER A 370 11.96 4.26 13.28
CA SER A 370 12.60 4.10 14.61
C SER A 370 13.39 2.80 14.80
N GLY A 371 13.27 1.85 13.88
CA GLY A 371 13.89 0.51 14.02
C GLY A 371 15.41 0.52 14.12
N ALA A 372 16.09 1.50 13.52
CA ALA A 372 17.53 1.64 13.60
C ALA A 372 18.01 1.98 15.01
N GLY A 373 17.12 2.32 15.94
CA GLY A 373 17.47 2.52 17.36
C GLY A 373 17.74 1.24 18.14
N SER A 374 17.51 0.06 17.55
CA SER A 374 17.71 -1.23 18.21
C SER A 374 19.06 -1.84 17.88
N LEU A 375 19.85 -2.16 18.91
CA LEU A 375 21.10 -2.90 18.76
C LEU A 375 20.85 -4.37 18.39
N VAL A 376 19.77 -4.96 18.88
CA VAL A 376 19.37 -6.33 18.50
C VAL A 376 19.09 -6.39 17.00
N ALA A 377 18.38 -5.40 16.46
CA ALA A 377 18.12 -5.31 15.02
C ALA A 377 19.42 -5.20 14.21
N TYR A 378 20.37 -4.42 14.70
CA TYR A 378 21.69 -4.29 14.07
C TYR A 378 22.46 -5.62 14.09
N CYS A 379 22.47 -6.31 15.23
CA CYS A 379 23.16 -7.60 15.38
C CYS A 379 22.51 -8.71 14.54
N LEU A 380 21.20 -8.68 14.38
CA LEU A 380 20.46 -9.64 13.55
C LEU A 380 20.55 -9.35 12.06
N GLY A 381 21.12 -8.22 11.65
CA GLY A 381 21.22 -7.81 10.26
C GLY A 381 19.99 -7.11 9.70
N ILE A 382 19.01 -6.78 10.53
CA ILE A 382 17.79 -6.07 10.13
C ILE A 382 18.13 -4.64 9.69
N THR A 383 18.97 -3.97 10.47
CA THR A 383 19.45 -2.61 10.20
C THR A 383 20.97 -2.60 10.06
N ASP A 384 21.52 -1.54 9.50
CA ASP A 384 22.95 -1.43 9.21
C ASP A 384 23.59 -0.19 9.86
N LEU A 385 22.92 0.41 10.84
CA LEU A 385 23.45 1.53 11.62
C LEU A 385 23.74 1.08 13.05
N ASP A 386 24.92 1.45 13.53
CA ASP A 386 25.27 1.24 14.95
C ASP A 386 24.53 2.26 15.81
N PRO A 387 23.53 1.86 16.61
CA PRO A 387 22.75 2.80 17.39
C PRO A 387 23.54 3.48 18.50
N LEU A 388 24.61 2.85 19.01
CA LEU A 388 25.44 3.45 20.03
C LEU A 388 26.28 4.60 19.47
N HIS A 389 26.86 4.41 18.29
CA HIS A 389 27.64 5.46 17.63
C HIS A 389 26.81 6.71 17.31
N TYR A 390 25.57 6.52 16.84
CA TYR A 390 24.69 7.62 16.48
C TYR A 390 23.81 8.14 17.63
N GLY A 391 23.92 7.56 18.82
CA GLY A 391 23.11 7.96 19.97
C GLY A 391 21.62 7.70 19.79
N LEU A 392 21.26 6.63 19.12
CA LEU A 392 19.88 6.27 18.87
C LEU A 392 19.29 5.52 20.07
N LEU A 393 17.99 5.73 20.31
CA LEU A 393 17.33 5.22 21.51
C LEU A 393 16.42 4.04 21.19
N PHE A 394 16.60 2.94 21.91
CA PHE A 394 15.76 1.74 21.80
C PHE A 394 14.31 2.01 22.19
N GLU A 395 14.08 2.82 23.24
CA GLU A 395 12.75 3.13 23.77
C GLU A 395 11.91 3.95 22.79
N ARG A 396 12.53 4.61 21.83
CA ARG A 396 11.81 5.27 20.74
C ARG A 396 11.21 4.26 19.77
N PHE A 397 11.85 3.11 19.61
CA PHE A 397 11.38 2.00 18.78
C PHE A 397 10.44 1.08 19.55
N LEU A 398 10.85 0.58 20.70
CA LEU A 398 10.09 -0.34 21.55
C LEU A 398 10.14 0.15 23.00
N ASN A 399 8.99 0.64 23.46
CA ASN A 399 8.89 1.23 24.78
C ASN A 399 8.36 0.20 25.78
N PRO A 400 9.15 -0.19 26.82
CA PRO A 400 8.70 -1.15 27.83
C PRO A 400 7.52 -0.65 28.67
N GLU A 401 7.31 0.66 28.74
CA GLU A 401 6.21 1.27 29.50
C GLU A 401 4.94 1.45 28.65
N ARG A 402 4.98 1.04 27.38
CA ARG A 402 3.84 1.10 26.47
C ARG A 402 3.72 -0.21 25.71
N VAL A 403 2.65 -0.94 25.95
CA VAL A 403 2.38 -2.18 25.23
C VAL A 403 1.87 -1.85 23.82
N SER A 404 2.76 -1.91 22.85
CA SER A 404 2.42 -1.80 21.43
C SER A 404 3.35 -2.69 20.64
N MET A 405 2.84 -3.22 19.53
CA MET A 405 3.64 -4.05 18.63
C MET A 405 4.70 -3.18 17.94
N PRO A 406 5.96 -3.64 17.88
CA PRO A 406 6.98 -2.94 17.09
C PRO A 406 6.67 -3.04 15.60
N ASP A 407 7.14 -2.05 14.85
CA ASP A 407 6.95 -2.00 13.41
C ASP A 407 8.29 -1.66 12.74
N PHE A 408 8.89 -2.66 12.08
CA PHE A 408 10.07 -2.45 11.27
C PHE A 408 9.67 -2.04 9.86
N ASP A 409 9.92 -0.80 9.53
CA ASP A 409 9.86 -0.31 8.17
C ASP A 409 11.24 -0.50 7.53
N VAL A 410 11.30 -1.26 6.45
CA VAL A 410 12.54 -1.57 5.76
C VAL A 410 12.38 -1.28 4.28
N ASP A 411 13.40 -0.62 3.72
CA ASP A 411 13.45 -0.33 2.29
C ASP A 411 14.15 -1.47 1.54
N PHE A 412 13.49 -1.96 0.49
CA PHE A 412 14.05 -2.94 -0.43
C PHE A 412 14.32 -2.31 -1.79
N CYS A 413 15.23 -2.88 -2.53
CA CYS A 413 15.42 -2.53 -3.93
C CYS A 413 14.09 -2.61 -4.69
N GLN A 414 13.64 -1.51 -5.27
CA GLN A 414 12.37 -1.43 -5.97
C GLN A 414 12.21 -2.48 -7.07
N HIS A 415 13.29 -2.75 -7.78
CA HIS A 415 13.27 -3.69 -8.91
C HIS A 415 13.14 -5.16 -8.47
N ASN A 416 13.76 -5.55 -7.35
CA ASN A 416 13.85 -6.94 -6.91
C ASN A 416 13.01 -7.28 -5.67
N ARG A 417 12.23 -6.34 -5.17
CA ARG A 417 11.39 -6.52 -3.98
C ARG A 417 10.49 -7.75 -4.08
N ASP A 418 9.92 -8.00 -5.24
CA ASP A 418 8.99 -9.11 -5.46
C ASP A 418 9.63 -10.47 -5.23
N ARG A 419 10.93 -10.59 -5.42
CA ARG A 419 11.67 -11.83 -5.14
C ARG A 419 11.65 -12.18 -3.64
N THR A 420 11.71 -11.17 -2.78
CA THR A 420 11.60 -11.35 -1.34
C THR A 420 10.19 -11.77 -0.94
N ILE A 421 9.17 -11.16 -1.55
CA ILE A 421 7.77 -11.54 -1.32
C ILE A 421 7.54 -13.01 -1.72
N GLU A 422 8.09 -13.44 -2.85
CA GLU A 422 8.02 -14.84 -3.29
C GLU A 422 8.71 -15.79 -2.30
N TYR A 423 9.86 -15.38 -1.76
CA TYR A 423 10.53 -16.15 -0.71
C TYR A 423 9.65 -16.32 0.53
N VAL A 424 9.02 -15.25 0.98
CA VAL A 424 8.13 -15.29 2.15
C VAL A 424 6.96 -16.26 1.91
N LYS A 425 6.39 -16.25 0.71
CA LYS A 425 5.32 -17.19 0.32
C LYS A 425 5.79 -18.64 0.37
N ARG A 426 7.01 -18.92 -0.08
CA ARG A 426 7.58 -20.28 0.00
C ARG A 426 7.90 -20.69 1.44
N ALA A 427 8.46 -19.77 2.23
CA ALA A 427 8.92 -20.06 3.58
C ALA A 427 7.78 -20.29 4.56
N TYR A 428 6.70 -19.50 4.45
CA TYR A 428 5.58 -19.52 5.40
C TYR A 428 4.32 -20.19 4.85
N GLY A 429 4.32 -20.54 3.58
CA GLY A 429 3.20 -21.20 2.90
C GLY A 429 2.27 -20.23 2.18
N LYS A 430 1.79 -20.63 1.01
CA LYS A 430 0.91 -19.81 0.16
C LYS A 430 -0.42 -19.45 0.83
N GLU A 431 -0.93 -20.32 1.71
CA GLU A 431 -2.18 -20.12 2.43
C GLU A 431 -2.03 -19.09 3.56
N ALA A 432 -0.81 -18.84 4.03
CA ALA A 432 -0.52 -17.96 5.13
C ALA A 432 -0.14 -16.55 4.70
N VAL A 433 0.19 -16.33 3.43
CA VAL A 433 0.79 -15.08 2.94
C VAL A 433 -0.05 -14.45 1.83
N SER A 434 -0.36 -13.18 1.96
CA SER A 434 -0.97 -12.39 0.88
C SER A 434 -0.57 -10.92 1.00
N GLN A 435 -0.86 -10.18 -0.05
CA GLN A 435 -0.79 -8.74 -0.02
C GLN A 435 -2.13 -8.16 0.44
N ILE A 436 -2.22 -6.84 0.56
CA ILE A 436 -3.37 -6.14 1.15
C ILE A 436 -4.13 -5.39 0.07
N VAL A 437 -5.46 -5.42 0.12
CA VAL A 437 -6.31 -4.67 -0.80
C VAL A 437 -6.23 -3.16 -0.53
N THR A 438 -6.33 -2.37 -1.60
CA THR A 438 -6.55 -0.92 -1.50
C THR A 438 -7.84 -0.57 -2.23
N PHE A 439 -8.56 0.42 -1.69
CA PHE A 439 -9.81 0.91 -2.28
C PHE A 439 -9.54 2.24 -2.97
N GLY A 440 -9.78 2.26 -4.29
CA GLY A 440 -9.69 3.48 -5.07
C GLY A 440 -11.02 4.24 -5.02
N ALA A 441 -10.99 5.47 -4.54
CA ALA A 441 -12.17 6.33 -4.46
C ALA A 441 -12.33 7.20 -5.72
N MET A 442 -13.57 7.60 -6.02
CA MET A 442 -13.84 8.58 -7.05
C MET A 442 -13.47 9.99 -6.55
N GLY A 443 -12.27 10.45 -6.84
CA GLY A 443 -11.87 11.83 -6.57
C GLY A 443 -12.63 12.83 -7.44
N ALA A 444 -12.55 14.10 -7.10
CA ALA A 444 -13.33 15.17 -7.76
C ALA A 444 -13.16 15.18 -9.30
N LYS A 445 -11.92 15.13 -9.80
CA LYS A 445 -11.69 15.09 -11.26
C LYS A 445 -12.19 13.81 -11.90
N ALA A 446 -11.92 12.67 -11.26
CA ALA A 446 -12.29 11.37 -11.81
C ALA A 446 -13.81 11.21 -11.86
N VAL A 447 -14.54 11.62 -10.83
CA VAL A 447 -15.99 11.50 -10.79
C VAL A 447 -16.66 12.38 -11.84
N VAL A 448 -16.15 13.59 -12.06
CA VAL A 448 -16.68 14.49 -13.11
C VAL A 448 -16.51 13.83 -14.48
N ARG A 449 -15.35 13.27 -14.76
CA ARG A 449 -15.10 12.58 -16.05
C ARG A 449 -15.95 11.32 -16.21
N ASP A 450 -16.07 10.51 -15.18
CA ASP A 450 -16.84 9.26 -15.22
C ASP A 450 -18.33 9.52 -15.40
N VAL A 451 -18.88 10.47 -14.66
CA VAL A 451 -20.30 10.86 -14.79
C VAL A 451 -20.57 11.48 -16.15
N GLY A 452 -19.67 12.33 -16.63
CA GLY A 452 -19.77 12.92 -17.97
C GLY A 452 -19.83 11.87 -19.07
N ARG A 453 -18.99 10.85 -18.96
CA ARG A 453 -18.99 9.71 -19.89
C ARG A 453 -20.31 8.94 -19.83
N ALA A 454 -20.81 8.66 -18.63
CA ALA A 454 -22.07 7.95 -18.43
C ALA A 454 -23.27 8.75 -18.98
N LEU A 455 -23.24 10.07 -18.92
CA LEU A 455 -24.25 10.94 -19.47
C LEU A 455 -24.07 11.21 -20.97
N ASN A 456 -23.11 10.55 -21.62
CA ASN A 456 -22.77 10.71 -23.04
C ASN A 456 -22.41 12.16 -23.44
N MET A 457 -21.75 12.87 -22.54
CA MET A 457 -21.22 14.21 -22.82
C MET A 457 -19.88 14.10 -23.53
N GLY A 458 -19.53 15.10 -24.35
CA GLY A 458 -18.27 15.12 -25.08
C GLY A 458 -17.06 15.09 -24.13
N TYR A 459 -16.08 14.24 -24.44
CA TYR A 459 -14.88 14.09 -23.61
C TYR A 459 -14.15 15.41 -23.42
N GLY A 460 -13.91 16.18 -24.48
CA GLY A 460 -13.21 17.46 -24.43
C GLY A 460 -13.90 18.49 -23.55
N GLU A 461 -15.23 18.53 -23.62
CA GLU A 461 -16.06 19.45 -22.83
C GLU A 461 -15.97 19.12 -21.32
N VAL A 462 -16.13 17.85 -20.99
CA VAL A 462 -16.07 17.38 -19.60
C VAL A 462 -14.65 17.48 -19.04
N ASP A 463 -13.64 17.12 -19.83
CA ASP A 463 -12.23 17.23 -19.44
C ASP A 463 -11.82 18.68 -19.17
N ALA A 464 -12.31 19.62 -20.00
CA ALA A 464 -12.06 21.05 -19.79
C ALA A 464 -12.63 21.53 -18.45
N LEU A 465 -13.81 21.05 -18.07
CA LEU A 465 -14.39 21.35 -16.76
C LEU A 465 -13.58 20.72 -15.63
N ALA A 466 -13.22 19.44 -15.76
CA ALA A 466 -12.46 18.71 -14.75
C ALA A 466 -11.08 19.31 -14.49
N LYS A 467 -10.42 19.82 -15.52
CA LYS A 467 -9.08 20.44 -15.40
C LYS A 467 -9.10 21.74 -14.59
N LEU A 468 -10.25 22.39 -14.46
CA LEU A 468 -10.38 23.59 -13.65
C LEU A 468 -10.34 23.28 -12.13
N ILE A 469 -10.54 22.01 -11.74
CA ILE A 469 -10.42 21.60 -10.34
C ILE A 469 -8.94 21.61 -9.95
N PRO A 470 -8.54 22.43 -8.95
CA PRO A 470 -7.14 22.54 -8.59
C PRO A 470 -6.59 21.25 -7.97
N GLN A 471 -5.32 20.95 -8.25
CA GLN A 471 -4.59 19.88 -7.58
C GLN A 471 -3.46 20.50 -6.77
N LYS A 472 -3.50 20.28 -5.44
CA LYS A 472 -2.41 20.67 -4.55
C LYS A 472 -1.88 19.42 -3.85
N PRO A 473 -0.56 19.16 -3.87
CA PRO A 473 0.03 18.03 -3.16
C PRO A 473 -0.36 18.04 -1.68
N GLY A 474 -0.83 16.90 -1.18
CA GLY A 474 -1.21 16.75 0.22
C GLY A 474 -2.57 17.31 0.61
N MET A 475 -3.36 17.83 -0.34
CA MET A 475 -4.73 18.29 -0.09
C MET A 475 -5.71 17.53 -0.98
N ASP A 476 -6.70 16.89 -0.35
CA ASP A 476 -7.85 16.33 -1.05
C ASP A 476 -8.85 17.47 -1.33
N ILE A 477 -8.85 17.93 -2.57
CA ILE A 477 -9.76 19.00 -2.99
C ILE A 477 -11.05 18.34 -3.48
N THR A 478 -12.13 18.54 -2.69
CA THR A 478 -13.47 18.10 -3.05
C THR A 478 -14.09 19.06 -4.08
N ILE A 479 -15.18 18.64 -4.69
CA ILE A 479 -15.94 19.50 -5.61
C ILE A 479 -16.37 20.79 -4.90
N ASP A 480 -16.87 20.69 -3.65
CA ASP A 480 -17.29 21.84 -2.87
C ASP A 480 -16.13 22.81 -2.57
N LYS A 481 -14.96 22.28 -2.21
CA LYS A 481 -13.76 23.11 -2.02
C LYS A 481 -13.33 23.78 -3.34
N ALA A 482 -13.40 23.06 -4.46
CA ALA A 482 -13.07 23.61 -5.77
C ALA A 482 -14.01 24.75 -6.14
N LEU A 483 -15.31 24.64 -5.84
CA LEU A 483 -16.29 25.70 -6.06
C LEU A 483 -15.97 26.96 -5.26
N GLU A 484 -15.41 26.81 -4.04
CA GLU A 484 -14.98 27.93 -3.20
C GLU A 484 -13.66 28.55 -3.68
N MET A 485 -12.71 27.73 -4.13
CA MET A 485 -11.34 28.14 -4.44
C MET A 485 -11.17 28.69 -5.85
N GLU A 486 -11.96 28.18 -6.82
CA GLU A 486 -11.80 28.49 -8.25
C GLU A 486 -13.04 29.14 -8.82
N PRO A 487 -13.06 30.48 -9.01
CA PRO A 487 -14.19 31.18 -9.62
C PRO A 487 -14.53 30.70 -11.03
N ASP A 488 -13.54 30.33 -11.82
CA ASP A 488 -13.75 29.85 -13.20
C ASP A 488 -14.46 28.50 -13.21
N PHE A 489 -14.09 27.60 -12.29
CA PHE A 489 -14.77 26.32 -12.11
C PHE A 489 -16.23 26.52 -11.70
N LYS A 490 -16.47 27.38 -10.74
CA LYS A 490 -17.81 27.72 -10.27
C LYS A 490 -18.68 28.30 -11.39
N ALA A 491 -18.16 29.28 -12.11
CA ALA A 491 -18.88 29.94 -13.20
C ALA A 491 -19.27 28.95 -14.31
N LYS A 492 -18.32 28.09 -14.72
CA LYS A 492 -18.55 27.09 -15.78
C LYS A 492 -19.52 26.00 -15.30
N SER A 493 -19.39 25.54 -14.05
CA SER A 493 -20.23 24.48 -13.49
C SER A 493 -21.68 24.87 -13.30
N GLU A 494 -21.96 26.18 -13.20
CA GLU A 494 -23.34 26.69 -13.04
C GLU A 494 -24.09 26.77 -14.36
N ARG A 495 -23.46 26.52 -15.49
CA ARG A 495 -24.13 26.52 -16.81
C ARG A 495 -25.19 25.40 -16.87
N PRO A 496 -26.34 25.64 -17.54
CA PRO A 496 -27.43 24.65 -17.56
C PRO A 496 -27.03 23.27 -18.05
N GLU A 497 -26.12 23.18 -19.03
CA GLU A 497 -25.64 21.91 -19.59
C GLU A 497 -24.88 21.02 -18.57
N TYR A 498 -24.37 21.61 -17.51
CA TYR A 498 -23.63 20.89 -16.48
C TYR A 498 -24.44 20.60 -15.21
N LYS A 499 -25.69 20.96 -15.15
CA LYS A 499 -26.52 20.83 -13.94
C LYS A 499 -26.63 19.38 -13.47
N ARG A 500 -26.96 18.45 -14.37
CA ARG A 500 -27.03 17.01 -14.05
C ARG A 500 -25.66 16.45 -13.70
N LEU A 501 -24.65 16.81 -14.49
CA LEU A 501 -23.27 16.38 -14.25
C LEU A 501 -22.82 16.74 -12.83
N MET A 502 -23.02 17.97 -12.43
CA MET A 502 -22.59 18.44 -11.10
C MET A 502 -23.38 17.78 -9.98
N ALA A 503 -24.71 17.66 -10.14
CA ALA A 503 -25.57 17.02 -9.15
C ALA A 503 -25.15 15.56 -8.89
N TYR A 504 -24.94 14.80 -9.95
CA TYR A 504 -24.55 13.39 -9.83
C TYR A 504 -23.11 13.22 -9.36
N SER A 505 -22.20 14.08 -9.83
CA SER A 505 -20.80 14.05 -9.40
C SER A 505 -20.67 14.30 -7.89
N ARG A 506 -21.43 15.24 -7.35
CA ARG A 506 -21.44 15.53 -5.90
C ARG A 506 -21.96 14.35 -5.09
N LYS A 507 -22.95 13.61 -5.60
CA LYS A 507 -23.48 12.41 -4.94
C LYS A 507 -22.51 11.24 -4.96
N LEU A 508 -21.77 11.09 -6.04
CA LEU A 508 -20.87 9.94 -6.25
C LEU A 508 -19.42 10.21 -5.84
N GLU A 509 -19.05 11.45 -5.53
CA GLU A 509 -17.68 11.78 -5.13
C GLU A 509 -17.27 11.02 -3.87
N GLY A 510 -16.09 10.41 -3.91
CA GLY A 510 -15.52 9.72 -2.77
C GLY A 510 -15.94 8.26 -2.59
N ILE A 511 -16.92 7.76 -3.37
CA ILE A 511 -17.30 6.35 -3.25
C ILE A 511 -16.24 5.44 -3.87
N THR A 512 -16.20 4.21 -3.41
CA THR A 512 -15.25 3.20 -3.92
C THR A 512 -15.55 2.88 -5.39
N ARG A 513 -14.56 3.08 -6.24
CA ARG A 513 -14.65 2.85 -7.69
C ARG A 513 -13.99 1.54 -8.10
N ASN A 514 -12.79 1.31 -7.62
CA ASN A 514 -11.97 0.14 -7.99
C ASN A 514 -11.19 -0.39 -6.81
N LEU A 515 -10.60 -1.54 -7.03
CA LEU A 515 -9.77 -2.26 -6.05
C LEU A 515 -8.36 -2.36 -6.60
N GLY A 516 -7.39 -2.17 -5.73
CA GLY A 516 -5.98 -2.32 -6.04
C GLY A 516 -5.27 -3.18 -5.02
N MET A 517 -3.97 -3.30 -5.20
CA MET A 517 -3.09 -4.03 -4.31
C MET A 517 -2.13 -3.04 -3.65
N HIS A 518 -2.01 -3.10 -2.32
CA HIS A 518 -1.01 -2.31 -1.59
C HIS A 518 0.39 -2.76 -2.01
N ALA A 519 1.20 -1.82 -2.44
CA ALA A 519 2.48 -2.13 -3.07
C ALA A 519 3.48 -2.84 -2.13
N GLY A 520 3.50 -2.48 -0.86
CA GLY A 520 4.51 -2.96 0.08
C GLY A 520 4.02 -3.80 1.24
N GLY A 521 2.72 -3.79 1.54
CA GLY A 521 2.17 -4.52 2.68
C GLY A 521 1.99 -6.00 2.40
N VAL A 522 2.55 -6.84 3.25
CA VAL A 522 2.43 -8.30 3.17
C VAL A 522 1.92 -8.82 4.50
N LEU A 523 0.91 -9.68 4.45
CA LEU A 523 0.34 -10.36 5.61
C LEU A 523 0.95 -11.75 5.74
N ILE A 524 1.34 -12.12 6.94
CA ILE A 524 1.78 -13.47 7.26
C ILE A 524 0.95 -13.96 8.44
N ALA A 525 0.10 -14.94 8.21
CA ALA A 525 -0.76 -15.52 9.25
C ALA A 525 -0.06 -16.66 10.00
N PRO A 526 -0.45 -16.94 11.25
CA PRO A 526 0.09 -18.09 11.98
C PRO A 526 -0.35 -19.45 11.44
N GLY A 527 -1.31 -19.47 10.56
CA GLY A 527 -1.82 -20.66 9.88
C GLY A 527 -2.38 -20.29 8.53
N LYS A 528 -3.70 -20.23 8.40
CA LYS A 528 -4.38 -19.82 7.16
C LYS A 528 -4.90 -18.39 7.31
N LEU A 529 -4.71 -17.57 6.27
CA LEU A 529 -5.29 -16.23 6.21
C LEU A 529 -6.82 -16.25 6.34
N THR A 530 -7.46 -17.27 5.78
CA THR A 530 -8.92 -17.42 5.82
C THR A 530 -9.48 -17.69 7.22
N ASP A 531 -8.64 -17.96 8.20
CA ASP A 531 -9.04 -17.99 9.61
C ASP A 531 -9.25 -16.59 10.20
N PHE A 532 -8.87 -15.55 9.47
CA PHE A 532 -8.92 -14.14 9.90
C PHE A 532 -9.76 -13.28 8.98
N CYS A 533 -9.61 -13.42 7.67
CA CYS A 533 -10.32 -12.61 6.68
C CYS A 533 -10.49 -13.37 5.37
N PRO A 534 -11.48 -12.98 4.54
CA PRO A 534 -11.58 -13.53 3.21
C PRO A 534 -10.53 -12.93 2.28
N LEU A 535 -10.21 -13.65 1.23
CA LEU A 535 -9.26 -13.23 0.20
C LEU A 535 -10.01 -12.81 -1.07
N TYR A 536 -9.36 -11.97 -1.85
CA TYR A 536 -9.84 -11.46 -3.13
C TYR A 536 -8.76 -11.59 -4.19
N ASN A 537 -9.18 -11.76 -5.42
CA ASN A 537 -8.27 -11.81 -6.56
C ASN A 537 -8.98 -11.20 -7.78
N ALA A 538 -8.34 -10.22 -8.41
CA ALA A 538 -8.96 -9.48 -9.52
C ALA A 538 -8.98 -10.27 -10.83
N ASP A 539 -7.98 -11.13 -11.08
CA ASP A 539 -7.76 -11.76 -12.38
C ASP A 539 -7.58 -13.28 -12.33
N GLY A 540 -7.69 -13.89 -11.16
CA GLY A 540 -7.51 -15.33 -10.96
C GLY A 540 -6.05 -15.79 -10.90
N LYS A 541 -5.09 -14.89 -11.03
CA LYS A 541 -3.66 -15.23 -10.94
C LYS A 541 -3.23 -15.28 -9.47
N PRO A 542 -2.62 -16.38 -9.00
CA PRO A 542 -2.26 -16.52 -7.59
C PRO A 542 -1.39 -15.39 -7.01
N GLU A 543 -0.51 -14.82 -7.83
CA GLU A 543 0.37 -13.72 -7.43
C GLU A 543 -0.38 -12.41 -7.10
N ASN A 544 -1.61 -12.27 -7.56
CA ASN A 544 -2.43 -11.08 -7.37
C ASN A 544 -3.47 -11.23 -6.25
N THR A 545 -3.29 -12.21 -5.38
CA THR A 545 -4.16 -12.45 -4.23
C THR A 545 -3.97 -11.37 -3.17
N VAL A 546 -5.06 -10.80 -2.68
CA VAL A 546 -5.07 -9.79 -1.62
C VAL A 546 -6.10 -10.15 -0.54
N SER A 547 -5.93 -9.58 0.66
CA SER A 547 -6.96 -9.65 1.69
C SER A 547 -8.17 -8.80 1.26
N GLN A 548 -9.38 -9.18 1.70
CA GLN A 548 -10.56 -8.33 1.46
C GLN A 548 -10.60 -7.11 2.39
N TYR A 549 -9.88 -7.14 3.49
CA TYR A 549 -9.76 -6.00 4.38
C TYR A 549 -8.52 -5.17 4.04
N ASP A 550 -8.63 -3.86 4.22
CA ASP A 550 -7.51 -2.94 4.00
C ASP A 550 -6.47 -3.01 5.13
N LYS A 551 -5.41 -2.24 5.01
CA LYS A 551 -4.29 -2.23 5.98
C LYS A 551 -4.71 -1.95 7.43
N LYS A 552 -5.79 -1.20 7.64
CA LYS A 552 -6.30 -0.87 8.97
C LYS A 552 -7.12 -2.02 9.56
N ASP A 553 -8.00 -2.58 8.75
CA ASP A 553 -8.92 -3.63 9.20
C ASP A 553 -8.20 -4.96 9.42
N VAL A 554 -7.15 -5.28 8.65
CA VAL A 554 -6.40 -6.54 8.84
C VAL A 554 -5.73 -6.60 10.21
N GLU A 555 -5.30 -5.48 10.75
CA GLU A 555 -4.72 -5.44 12.10
C GLU A 555 -5.77 -5.73 13.16
N ASN A 556 -6.98 -5.23 12.97
CA ASN A 556 -8.08 -5.40 13.92
C ASN A 556 -8.60 -6.86 13.99
N VAL A 557 -8.38 -7.65 12.96
CA VAL A 557 -8.75 -9.09 12.97
C VAL A 557 -7.62 -9.99 13.45
N GLY A 558 -6.47 -9.44 13.84
CA GLY A 558 -5.36 -10.18 14.41
C GLY A 558 -4.26 -10.56 13.45
N LEU A 559 -4.26 -10.05 12.24
CA LEU A 559 -3.18 -10.26 11.27
C LEU A 559 -2.05 -9.26 11.49
N VAL A 560 -0.84 -9.72 11.26
CA VAL A 560 0.36 -8.89 11.35
C VAL A 560 0.81 -8.51 9.95
N LYS A 561 1.00 -7.22 9.75
CA LYS A 561 1.44 -6.64 8.50
C LYS A 561 2.96 -6.41 8.52
N PHE A 562 3.62 -6.83 7.45
CA PHE A 562 5.04 -6.56 7.23
C PHE A 562 5.16 -5.65 6.00
N ASP A 563 5.82 -4.51 6.14
CA ASP A 563 5.95 -3.55 5.06
C ASP A 563 7.25 -3.76 4.28
N PHE A 564 7.12 -4.15 3.00
CA PHE A 564 8.23 -4.29 2.06
C PHE A 564 8.23 -3.04 1.17
N LEU A 565 8.84 -1.98 1.67
CA LEU A 565 8.85 -0.70 0.95
C LEU A 565 9.89 -0.73 -0.16
N GLY A 566 9.54 -0.21 -1.34
CA GLY A 566 10.48 -0.11 -2.45
C GLY A 566 11.17 1.24 -2.47
N LEU A 567 12.49 1.24 -2.58
CA LEU A 567 13.29 2.45 -2.71
C LEU A 567 14.16 2.37 -3.97
N THR A 568 13.88 3.24 -4.92
CA THR A 568 14.57 3.30 -6.21
C THR A 568 16.09 3.54 -6.05
N THR A 569 16.48 4.33 -5.06
CA THR A 569 17.89 4.62 -4.79
C THR A 569 18.70 3.36 -4.51
N LEU A 570 18.12 2.36 -3.85
CA LEU A 570 18.80 1.09 -3.61
C LEU A 570 19.06 0.33 -4.93
N THR A 571 18.15 0.43 -5.88
CA THR A 571 18.35 -0.12 -7.23
C THR A 571 19.49 0.58 -7.94
N ILE A 572 19.56 1.91 -7.83
CA ILE A 572 20.65 2.72 -8.41
C ILE A 572 21.99 2.31 -7.82
N LEU A 573 22.09 2.20 -6.50
CA LEU A 573 23.32 1.81 -5.82
C LEU A 573 23.76 0.39 -6.21
N ALA A 574 22.82 -0.54 -6.30
CA ALA A 574 23.11 -1.90 -6.73
C ALA A 574 23.63 -1.96 -8.17
N LYS A 575 23.02 -1.21 -9.08
CA LYS A 575 23.46 -1.15 -10.48
C LYS A 575 24.84 -0.51 -10.60
N ALA A 576 25.09 0.56 -9.83
CA ALA A 576 26.39 1.22 -9.81
C ALA A 576 27.49 0.26 -9.34
N VAL A 577 27.23 -0.49 -8.27
CA VAL A 577 28.17 -1.50 -7.75
C VAL A 577 28.41 -2.61 -8.79
N GLU A 578 27.38 -3.04 -9.49
CA GLU A 578 27.49 -4.05 -10.55
C GLU A 578 28.41 -3.54 -11.66
N TYR A 579 28.27 -2.30 -12.10
CA TYR A 579 29.16 -1.70 -13.09
C TYR A 579 30.61 -1.60 -12.58
N MET A 580 30.80 -1.22 -11.32
CA MET A 580 32.12 -1.15 -10.70
C MET A 580 32.79 -2.51 -10.62
N ASP A 581 32.03 -3.54 -10.25
CA ASP A 581 32.54 -4.91 -10.16
C ASP A 581 32.97 -5.47 -11.53
N ARG A 582 32.28 -5.07 -12.59
CA ARG A 582 32.65 -5.43 -13.96
C ARG A 582 33.96 -4.76 -14.41
N LEU A 583 34.23 -3.54 -13.93
CA LEU A 583 35.47 -2.82 -14.24
C LEU A 583 36.68 -3.39 -13.53
N THR A 584 36.47 -4.03 -12.37
CA THR A 584 37.54 -4.67 -11.59
C THR A 584 37.15 -6.13 -11.28
N PRO A 585 37.29 -7.05 -12.25
CA PRO A 585 36.92 -8.44 -12.05
C PRO A 585 37.67 -9.09 -10.89
N GLY A 586 36.94 -9.86 -10.08
CA GLY A 586 37.50 -10.53 -8.89
C GLY A 586 37.52 -9.68 -7.63
N LYS A 587 37.09 -8.43 -7.71
CA LYS A 587 37.07 -7.53 -6.54
C LYS A 587 35.65 -6.93 -6.41
N HIS A 588 34.98 -7.24 -5.30
CA HIS A 588 33.65 -6.72 -5.02
C HIS A 588 33.73 -5.42 -4.22
N PHE A 589 33.04 -4.38 -4.67
CA PHE A 589 32.94 -3.11 -3.97
C PHE A 589 31.90 -3.21 -2.86
N ASP A 590 32.32 -2.93 -1.62
CA ASP A 590 31.44 -3.01 -0.44
C ASP A 590 30.98 -1.59 -0.04
N LEU A 591 29.73 -1.27 -0.31
CA LEU A 591 29.09 0.01 0.05
C LEU A 591 29.07 0.25 1.57
N ALA A 592 29.04 -0.80 2.38
CA ALA A 592 29.00 -0.66 3.83
C ALA A 592 30.33 -0.14 4.42
N ARG A 593 31.43 -0.26 3.68
CA ARG A 593 32.78 0.14 4.12
C ARG A 593 33.20 1.52 3.63
N ILE A 594 32.29 2.29 3.05
CA ILE A 594 32.58 3.65 2.62
C ILE A 594 32.90 4.52 3.85
N PRO A 595 34.03 5.28 3.83
CA PRO A 595 34.30 6.21 4.92
C PRO A 595 33.29 7.33 4.96
N VAL A 596 32.74 7.63 6.14
CA VAL A 596 31.72 8.67 6.32
C VAL A 596 32.32 10.06 6.60
N ASP A 597 33.65 10.18 6.52
CA ASP A 597 34.41 11.41 6.74
C ASP A 597 35.23 11.81 5.51
N ASP A 598 34.92 11.26 4.35
CA ASP A 598 35.64 11.54 3.09
C ASP A 598 35.57 13.04 2.72
N PRO A 599 36.73 13.73 2.65
CA PRO A 599 36.74 15.18 2.41
C PRO A 599 36.16 15.60 1.05
N GLU A 600 36.35 14.81 0.02
CA GLU A 600 35.85 15.12 -1.34
C GLU A 600 34.31 14.99 -1.39
N THR A 601 33.75 14.02 -0.69
CA THR A 601 32.30 13.87 -0.56
C THR A 601 31.70 15.02 0.23
N LEU A 602 32.32 15.43 1.33
CA LEU A 602 31.90 16.61 2.10
C LEU A 602 31.95 17.87 1.26
N LYS A 603 32.98 18.02 0.43
CA LYS A 603 33.11 19.17 -0.49
C LYS A 603 31.93 19.22 -1.48
N LEU A 604 31.50 18.08 -1.99
CA LEU A 604 30.34 18.02 -2.88
C LEU A 604 29.09 18.61 -2.20
N PHE A 605 28.83 18.23 -0.94
CA PHE A 605 27.72 18.79 -0.18
C PHE A 605 27.89 20.28 0.10
N GLN A 606 29.10 20.72 0.45
CA GLN A 606 29.38 22.12 0.72
C GLN A 606 29.15 23.02 -0.50
N GLU A 607 29.45 22.52 -1.69
CA GLU A 607 29.23 23.22 -2.95
C GLU A 607 27.78 23.14 -3.45
N GLY A 608 26.99 22.30 -2.87
CA GLY A 608 25.59 22.08 -3.26
C GLY A 608 25.42 21.36 -4.60
N ASN A 609 26.46 20.64 -5.07
CA ASN A 609 26.42 19.89 -6.32
C ASN A 609 25.76 18.51 -6.13
N THR A 610 24.58 18.52 -5.53
CA THR A 610 23.89 17.32 -5.04
C THR A 610 22.76 16.83 -5.95
N GLY A 611 22.82 17.13 -7.23
CA GLY A 611 21.95 16.47 -8.21
C GLY A 611 22.14 14.98 -8.17
N ALA A 612 21.05 14.23 -8.18
CA ALA A 612 21.01 12.78 -8.04
C ALA A 612 21.50 12.23 -6.69
N VAL A 613 21.81 13.08 -5.72
CA VAL A 613 22.14 12.67 -4.35
C VAL A 613 20.86 12.54 -3.55
N PHE A 614 20.59 11.35 -3.07
CA PHE A 614 19.36 11.02 -2.36
C PHE A 614 19.04 12.02 -1.24
N GLN A 615 17.82 12.51 -1.18
CA GLN A 615 17.30 13.48 -0.18
C GLN A 615 17.84 14.91 -0.28
N PHE A 616 18.87 15.18 -1.07
CA PHE A 616 19.53 16.50 -1.14
C PHE A 616 19.45 17.14 -2.53
N GLU A 617 18.49 16.69 -3.34
CA GLU A 617 18.40 17.07 -4.77
C GLU A 617 17.70 18.40 -5.02
N SER A 618 16.78 18.82 -4.16
CA SER A 618 15.97 20.02 -4.39
C SER A 618 16.83 21.29 -4.35
N GLU A 619 16.45 22.29 -5.14
CA GLU A 619 17.17 23.57 -5.20
C GLU A 619 17.21 24.27 -3.84
N GLY A 620 16.10 24.20 -3.08
CA GLY A 620 16.06 24.75 -1.73
C GLY A 620 17.04 24.07 -0.77
N MET A 621 17.15 22.75 -0.83
CA MET A 621 18.11 22.01 -0.01
C MET A 621 19.56 22.31 -0.43
N ARG A 622 19.83 22.41 -1.74
CA ARG A 622 21.16 22.77 -2.25
C ARG A 622 21.59 24.16 -1.75
N ASP A 623 20.67 25.11 -1.71
CA ASP A 623 20.92 26.43 -1.19
C ASP A 623 21.28 26.40 0.30
N GLN A 624 20.58 25.60 1.08
CA GLN A 624 20.89 25.41 2.50
C GLN A 624 22.27 24.75 2.70
N LEU A 625 22.62 23.78 1.86
CA LEU A 625 23.93 23.13 1.90
C LEU A 625 25.07 24.11 1.65
N ARG A 626 24.91 25.00 0.68
CA ARG A 626 25.91 26.05 0.37
C ARG A 626 26.11 27.02 1.53
N LYS A 627 25.05 27.33 2.24
CA LYS A 627 25.10 28.22 3.41
C LYS A 627 25.66 27.51 4.64
N ALA A 628 25.26 26.26 4.87
CA ALA A 628 25.67 25.50 6.06
C ALA A 628 27.07 24.93 5.96
N LYS A 629 27.56 24.64 4.75
CA LYS A 629 28.86 24.00 4.50
C LYS A 629 29.15 22.85 5.45
N PRO A 630 28.34 21.76 5.38
CA PRO A 630 28.50 20.65 6.31
C PRO A 630 29.93 20.06 6.27
N ASP A 631 30.49 19.83 7.45
CA ASP A 631 31.84 19.28 7.62
C ASP A 631 31.85 17.93 8.32
N CYS A 632 30.68 17.36 8.57
CA CYS A 632 30.49 16.03 9.16
C CYS A 632 29.13 15.47 8.78
N LEU A 633 28.99 14.16 8.90
CA LEU A 633 27.72 13.47 8.60
C LEU A 633 26.59 13.96 9.51
N GLU A 634 26.90 14.28 10.76
CA GLU A 634 25.92 14.77 11.75
C GLU A 634 25.24 16.06 11.29
N ASP A 635 25.95 16.94 10.61
CA ASP A 635 25.36 18.16 10.02
C ASP A 635 24.34 17.81 8.91
N LEU A 636 24.64 16.80 8.09
CA LEU A 636 23.75 16.33 7.04
C LEU A 636 22.47 15.72 7.64
N VAL A 637 22.62 14.93 8.71
CA VAL A 637 21.48 14.33 9.43
C VAL A 637 20.56 15.44 9.96
N ALA A 638 21.14 16.47 10.58
CA ALA A 638 20.41 17.61 11.13
C ALA A 638 19.68 18.40 10.04
N LEU A 639 20.33 18.69 8.93
CA LEU A 639 19.72 19.41 7.80
C LEU A 639 18.58 18.61 7.17
N ASN A 640 18.77 17.30 7.03
CA ASN A 640 17.73 16.40 6.53
C ASN A 640 16.49 16.42 7.45
N ALA A 641 16.70 16.46 8.75
CA ALA A 641 15.62 16.53 9.73
C ALA A 641 14.93 17.90 9.77
N LEU A 642 15.66 18.99 9.55
CA LEU A 642 15.12 20.35 9.64
C LEU A 642 14.44 20.83 8.35
N TYR A 643 14.87 20.34 7.18
CA TYR A 643 14.35 20.80 5.90
C TYR A 643 12.95 20.24 5.60
N ARG A 644 11.94 20.83 6.23
CA ARG A 644 10.52 20.52 6.01
C ARG A 644 9.68 21.68 6.59
N PRO A 645 8.42 21.84 6.16
CA PRO A 645 7.56 22.91 6.68
C PRO A 645 7.46 22.86 8.21
N GLY A 646 7.68 24.00 8.83
CA GLY A 646 7.73 24.18 10.29
C GLY A 646 9.15 24.33 10.82
N PRO A 647 9.93 23.26 10.95
CA PRO A 647 11.29 23.34 11.50
C PRO A 647 12.31 24.04 10.58
N MET A 648 12.01 24.29 9.32
CA MET A 648 12.86 25.04 8.40
C MET A 648 13.30 26.39 8.95
N ASP A 649 12.47 27.03 9.75
CA ASP A 649 12.75 28.35 10.36
C ASP A 649 13.95 28.29 11.30
N GLN A 650 14.35 27.12 11.77
CA GLN A 650 15.48 26.90 12.64
C GLN A 650 16.82 26.79 11.89
N ILE A 651 16.79 26.55 10.58
CA ILE A 651 18.01 26.36 9.78
C ILE A 651 18.94 27.60 9.84
N PRO A 652 18.45 28.85 9.74
CA PRO A 652 19.32 30.01 9.88
C PRO A 652 20.01 30.06 11.24
N HIS A 653 19.33 29.71 12.33
CA HIS A 653 19.93 29.64 13.66
C HIS A 653 20.97 28.54 13.77
N PHE A 654 20.69 27.38 13.19
CA PHE A 654 21.63 26.26 13.12
C PHE A 654 22.93 26.69 12.43
N ILE A 655 22.82 27.35 11.28
CA ILE A 655 23.97 27.83 10.50
C ILE A 655 24.75 28.91 11.28
N ASP A 656 24.06 29.90 11.82
CA ASP A 656 24.70 31.01 12.53
C ASP A 656 25.41 30.52 13.79
N ARG A 657 24.82 29.60 14.51
CA ARG A 657 25.45 28.98 15.69
C ARG A 657 26.67 28.13 15.33
N LYS A 658 26.57 27.38 14.22
CA LYS A 658 27.71 26.61 13.70
C LYS A 658 28.93 27.48 13.43
N PHE A 659 28.74 28.65 12.85
CA PHE A 659 29.82 29.55 12.46
C PHE A 659 30.16 30.63 13.52
N GLY A 660 29.56 30.51 14.71
CA GLY A 660 29.84 31.43 15.80
C GLY A 660 29.24 32.82 15.68
N ARG A 661 28.31 33.04 14.72
CA ARG A 661 27.62 34.32 14.53
C ARG A 661 26.48 34.52 15.55
N GLU A 662 25.98 33.45 16.10
CA GLU A 662 24.98 33.43 17.18
C GLU A 662 25.56 32.62 18.33
N GLU A 663 25.43 33.13 19.55
CA GLU A 663 25.91 32.43 20.76
C GLU A 663 25.04 31.23 21.09
N VAL A 664 25.68 30.06 21.37
CA VAL A 664 25.00 28.86 21.85
C VAL A 664 24.88 28.94 23.37
N LYS A 665 23.64 29.01 23.85
CA LYS A 665 23.36 29.02 25.29
C LYS A 665 22.54 27.81 25.70
N TYR A 666 22.94 27.20 26.80
CA TYR A 666 22.21 26.09 27.40
C TYR A 666 21.55 26.54 28.69
N LEU A 667 20.27 26.25 28.85
CA LEU A 667 19.53 26.61 30.08
C LEU A 667 20.05 25.84 31.31
N ASP A 668 20.65 24.68 31.10
CA ASP A 668 21.34 23.87 32.10
C ASP A 668 22.51 23.15 31.44
N GLN A 669 23.61 23.00 32.18
CA GLN A 669 24.84 22.36 31.68
C GLN A 669 24.66 20.90 31.24
N ARG A 670 23.68 20.21 31.81
CA ARG A 670 23.35 18.82 31.44
C ARG A 670 22.79 18.71 30.03
N MET A 671 22.31 19.82 29.48
CA MET A 671 21.77 19.85 28.10
C MET A 671 22.88 19.93 27.05
N GLU A 672 24.06 20.40 27.40
CA GLU A 672 25.17 20.55 26.45
C GLU A 672 25.57 19.26 25.73
N PRO A 673 25.83 18.13 26.43
CA PRO A 673 26.17 16.88 25.74
C PRO A 673 25.08 16.36 24.81
N ILE A 674 23.82 16.68 25.10
CA ILE A 674 22.65 16.24 24.33
C ILE A 674 22.49 17.06 23.07
N LEU A 675 22.68 18.40 23.16
CA LEU A 675 22.39 19.34 22.08
C LEU A 675 23.64 19.82 21.33
N ARG A 676 24.83 19.37 21.72
CA ARG A 676 26.09 19.84 21.12
C ARG A 676 26.15 19.61 19.60
N GLU A 677 25.73 18.42 19.14
CA GLU A 677 25.79 18.07 17.72
C GLU A 677 24.85 18.91 16.84
N THR A 678 23.84 19.53 17.44
CA THR A 678 22.87 20.39 16.76
C THR A 678 23.01 21.86 17.21
N TYR A 679 24.15 22.23 17.75
CA TYR A 679 24.49 23.60 18.15
C TYR A 679 23.45 24.23 19.09
N GLY A 680 22.95 23.43 20.02
CA GLY A 680 22.00 23.88 21.04
C GLY A 680 20.54 23.93 20.60
N ILE A 681 20.24 23.51 19.39
CA ILE A 681 18.87 23.44 18.88
C ILE A 681 18.29 22.03 19.10
N MET A 682 17.05 21.93 19.60
CA MET A 682 16.34 20.65 19.65
C MET A 682 15.82 20.31 18.27
N VAL A 683 16.41 19.31 17.64
CA VAL A 683 16.05 18.85 16.29
C VAL A 683 15.31 17.51 16.35
N TYR A 684 15.77 16.62 17.21
CA TYR A 684 15.33 15.23 17.25
C TYR A 684 14.43 14.92 18.43
N GLN A 685 13.49 14.02 18.23
CA GLN A 685 12.63 13.49 19.29
C GLN A 685 13.47 12.87 20.41
N GLU A 686 14.57 12.20 20.04
CA GLU A 686 15.52 11.59 20.98
C GLU A 686 16.16 12.65 21.89
N GLN A 687 16.42 13.84 21.40
CA GLN A 687 16.94 14.94 22.20
C GLN A 687 15.94 15.38 23.27
N VAL A 688 14.66 15.49 22.93
CA VAL A 688 13.59 15.79 23.88
C VAL A 688 13.56 14.72 24.98
N MET A 689 13.64 13.46 24.61
CA MET A 689 13.65 12.33 25.55
C MET A 689 14.87 12.38 26.49
N LEU A 690 16.05 12.65 25.94
CA LEU A 690 17.27 12.74 26.74
C LEU A 690 17.27 13.92 27.71
N VAL A 691 16.74 15.06 27.30
CA VAL A 691 16.57 16.23 28.18
C VAL A 691 15.56 15.91 29.29
N ALA A 692 14.46 15.27 29.00
CA ALA A 692 13.49 14.84 30.00
C ALA A 692 14.13 13.93 31.04
N ARG A 693 14.99 13.00 30.60
CA ARG A 693 15.72 12.12 31.51
C ARG A 693 16.76 12.88 32.35
N ALA A 694 17.57 13.72 31.72
CA ALA A 694 18.68 14.39 32.38
C ALA A 694 18.21 15.44 33.39
N ILE A 695 17.18 16.20 33.06
CA ILE A 695 16.68 17.31 33.86
C ILE A 695 15.49 16.88 34.74
N GLY A 696 14.52 16.19 34.16
CA GLY A 696 13.29 15.82 34.86
C GLY A 696 13.30 14.46 35.53
N GLY A 697 14.37 13.68 35.33
CA GLY A 697 14.52 12.34 35.94
C GLY A 697 13.62 11.26 35.38
N TYR A 698 13.08 11.47 34.19
CA TYR A 698 12.26 10.46 33.54
C TYR A 698 13.10 9.23 33.17
N SER A 699 12.48 8.05 33.20
CA SER A 699 13.00 6.93 32.43
C SER A 699 12.88 7.23 30.94
N LEU A 700 13.66 6.58 30.09
CA LEU A 700 13.54 6.80 28.65
C LEU A 700 12.16 6.39 28.12
N GLY A 701 11.55 5.33 28.68
CA GLY A 701 10.17 4.98 28.36
C GLY A 701 9.16 6.06 28.76
N GLY A 702 9.29 6.59 29.96
CA GLY A 702 8.49 7.73 30.44
C GLY A 702 8.70 9.00 29.64
N ALA A 703 9.94 9.23 29.20
CA ALA A 703 10.28 10.37 28.33
C ALA A 703 9.61 10.25 26.95
N ASP A 704 9.52 9.04 26.38
CA ASP A 704 8.81 8.80 25.13
C ASP A 704 7.31 9.08 25.27
N LEU A 705 6.71 8.68 26.40
CA LEU A 705 5.30 8.98 26.69
C LEU A 705 5.07 10.50 26.83
N LEU A 706 5.98 11.21 27.51
CA LEU A 706 5.94 12.66 27.61
C LEU A 706 6.00 13.34 26.22
N ARG A 707 6.93 12.93 25.39
CA ARG A 707 7.07 13.43 24.04
C ARG A 707 5.77 13.26 23.21
N ARG A 708 5.14 12.10 23.32
CA ARG A 708 3.88 11.81 22.63
C ARG A 708 2.74 12.68 23.15
N ALA A 709 2.66 12.87 24.46
CA ALA A 709 1.66 13.75 25.09
C ALA A 709 1.81 15.20 24.62
N MET A 710 3.04 15.68 24.52
CA MET A 710 3.34 17.02 23.98
C MET A 710 2.87 17.19 22.55
N GLY A 711 3.06 16.15 21.71
CA GLY A 711 2.62 16.14 20.31
C GLY A 711 1.10 16.18 20.16
N LYS A 712 0.36 15.55 21.08
CA LYS A 712 -1.12 15.50 21.05
C LYS A 712 -1.78 16.75 21.62
N LYS A 713 -1.05 17.62 22.33
CA LYS A 713 -1.52 18.89 22.90
C LYS A 713 -2.74 18.76 23.83
N ASN A 714 -2.84 17.66 24.59
CA ASN A 714 -3.88 17.51 25.60
C ASN A 714 -3.56 18.40 26.82
N VAL A 715 -4.42 19.40 27.11
CA VAL A 715 -4.17 20.41 28.14
C VAL A 715 -4.05 19.83 29.55
N GLU A 716 -4.90 18.85 29.90
CA GLU A 716 -4.88 18.25 31.25
C GLU A 716 -3.64 17.39 31.47
N GLU A 717 -3.29 16.56 30.49
CA GLU A 717 -2.11 15.71 30.53
C GLU A 717 -0.83 16.57 30.57
N MET A 718 -0.82 17.68 29.84
CA MET A 718 0.32 18.61 29.84
C MET A 718 0.52 19.28 31.19
N LYS A 719 -0.55 19.65 31.89
CA LYS A 719 -0.46 20.20 33.23
C LYS A 719 0.13 19.18 34.22
N ARG A 720 -0.32 17.92 34.11
CA ARG A 720 0.20 16.84 34.95
C ARG A 720 1.69 16.59 34.67
N GLN A 721 2.08 16.51 33.42
CA GLN A 721 3.47 16.29 33.03
C GLN A 721 4.37 17.47 33.42
N ARG A 722 3.89 18.70 33.29
CA ARG A 722 4.64 19.88 33.75
C ARG A 722 4.94 19.81 35.24
N ALA A 723 3.99 19.43 36.06
CA ALA A 723 4.18 19.29 37.50
C ALA A 723 5.21 18.19 37.82
N VAL A 724 5.12 17.05 37.15
CA VAL A 724 6.06 15.93 37.29
C VAL A 724 7.47 16.37 36.90
N PHE A 725 7.62 17.08 35.78
CA PHE A 725 8.91 17.54 35.28
C PHE A 725 9.56 18.53 36.24
N ILE A 726 8.82 19.51 36.72
CA ILE A 726 9.33 20.54 37.66
C ILE A 726 9.77 19.89 38.98
N LYS A 727 8.98 18.93 39.48
CA LYS A 727 9.33 18.20 40.71
C LYS A 727 10.63 17.38 40.52
N GLY A 728 10.74 16.65 39.41
CA GLY A 728 11.95 15.88 39.09
C GLY A 728 13.16 16.80 38.91
N ALA A 729 13.00 17.96 38.31
CA ALA A 729 14.05 18.95 38.13
C ALA A 729 14.51 19.53 39.46
N ALA A 730 13.58 19.78 40.40
CA ALA A 730 13.91 20.27 41.73
C ALA A 730 14.77 19.24 42.49
N GLU A 731 14.50 17.95 42.35
CA GLU A 731 15.31 16.87 42.92
C GLU A 731 16.75 16.84 42.36
N ARG A 732 16.99 17.46 41.22
CA ARG A 732 18.28 17.58 40.54
C ARG A 732 18.88 18.98 40.63
N ASN A 733 18.39 19.78 41.60
CA ASN A 733 18.86 21.14 41.86
C ASN A 733 18.64 22.11 40.70
N VAL A 734 17.57 21.94 39.95
CA VAL A 734 17.11 22.89 38.92
C VAL A 734 15.94 23.69 39.49
N ASP A 735 16.06 25.03 39.48
CA ASP A 735 15.02 25.91 40.02
C ASP A 735 13.74 25.88 39.17
N GLU A 736 12.62 26.22 39.76
CA GLU A 736 11.30 26.15 39.10
C GLU A 736 11.25 26.96 37.81
N LYS A 737 11.84 28.18 37.81
CA LYS A 737 11.85 29.05 36.62
C LYS A 737 12.60 28.39 35.47
N THR A 738 13.81 27.90 35.72
CA THR A 738 14.64 27.21 34.71
C THR A 738 13.95 25.94 34.22
N ALA A 739 13.37 25.16 35.13
CA ALA A 739 12.62 23.95 34.78
C ALA A 739 11.41 24.28 33.88
N THR A 740 10.70 25.33 34.22
CA THR A 740 9.55 25.80 33.41
C THR A 740 9.98 26.24 32.01
N ASP A 741 11.09 26.99 31.92
CA ASP A 741 11.64 27.45 30.65
C ASP A 741 12.10 26.27 29.77
N ILE A 742 12.73 25.26 30.39
CA ILE A 742 13.16 24.01 29.68
C ILE A 742 11.92 23.25 29.19
N PHE A 743 10.91 23.09 30.04
CA PHE A 743 9.68 22.39 29.66
C PHE A 743 8.96 23.09 28.50
N ASN A 744 8.89 24.41 28.53
CA ASN A 744 8.28 25.20 27.45
C ASN A 744 9.06 25.06 26.14
N LEU A 745 10.39 24.99 26.21
CA LEU A 745 11.26 24.75 25.06
C LEU A 745 11.00 23.36 24.48
N MET A 746 10.91 22.32 25.31
CA MET A 746 10.58 20.97 24.90
C MET A 746 9.21 20.90 24.23
N GLU A 747 8.19 21.53 24.83
CA GLU A 747 6.82 21.56 24.30
C GLU A 747 6.76 22.23 22.93
N LYS A 748 7.48 23.35 22.77
CA LYS A 748 7.57 24.06 21.49
C LYS A 748 8.10 23.18 20.36
N PHE A 749 9.13 22.35 20.64
CA PHE A 749 9.79 21.54 19.63
C PHE A 749 9.29 20.09 19.53
N ALA A 750 8.52 19.62 20.50
CA ALA A 750 8.01 18.23 20.48
C ALA A 750 7.11 17.95 19.27
N GLY A 751 6.32 18.94 18.81
CA GLY A 751 5.48 18.83 17.63
C GLY A 751 6.26 18.84 16.32
N TYR A 752 7.50 19.35 16.32
CA TYR A 752 8.36 19.47 15.15
C TYR A 752 9.57 18.54 15.19
N GLY A 753 9.80 17.85 16.31
CA GLY A 753 10.90 16.94 16.46
C GLY A 753 10.87 15.81 15.42
N PHE A 754 12.05 15.48 14.88
CA PHE A 754 12.19 14.44 13.88
C PHE A 754 12.78 13.17 14.50
N ASN A 755 12.42 12.00 13.96
CA ASN A 755 13.01 10.74 14.38
C ASN A 755 14.47 10.68 13.89
N LYS A 756 15.42 10.74 14.80
CA LYS A 756 16.86 10.70 14.48
C LYS A 756 17.26 9.41 13.78
N SER A 757 16.68 8.29 14.17
CA SER A 757 16.98 6.99 13.54
C SER A 757 16.67 7.01 12.04
N HIS A 758 15.53 7.59 11.67
CA HIS A 758 15.15 7.74 10.26
C HIS A 758 16.09 8.70 9.53
N ALA A 759 16.37 9.87 10.13
CA ALA A 759 17.25 10.87 9.54
C ALA A 759 18.66 10.33 9.32
N ALA A 760 19.20 9.60 10.30
CA ALA A 760 20.53 8.99 10.22
C ALA A 760 20.59 7.92 9.13
N ALA A 761 19.60 7.03 9.06
CA ALA A 761 19.54 5.97 8.06
C ALA A 761 19.49 6.55 6.62
N TYR A 762 18.62 7.52 6.40
CA TYR A 762 18.46 8.14 5.08
C TYR A 762 19.67 9.02 4.71
N SER A 763 20.27 9.68 5.68
CA SER A 763 21.50 10.44 5.42
C SER A 763 22.68 9.53 5.09
N PHE A 764 22.71 8.31 5.63
CA PHE A 764 23.71 7.31 5.27
C PHE A 764 23.55 6.87 3.79
N VAL A 765 22.32 6.63 3.36
CA VAL A 765 22.03 6.32 1.95
C VAL A 765 22.42 7.50 1.05
N ALA A 766 22.09 8.72 1.46
CA ALA A 766 22.51 9.93 0.75
C ALA A 766 24.03 10.03 0.62
N TRP A 767 24.74 9.72 1.70
CA TRP A 767 26.20 9.71 1.71
C TRP A 767 26.76 8.69 0.72
N GLN A 768 26.17 7.50 0.64
CA GLN A 768 26.58 6.47 -0.33
C GLN A 768 26.42 6.99 -1.77
N THR A 769 25.29 7.62 -2.08
CA THR A 769 25.08 8.18 -3.42
C THR A 769 26.05 9.31 -3.74
N ALA A 770 26.34 10.18 -2.79
CA ALA A 770 27.28 11.26 -2.95
C ALA A 770 28.73 10.75 -3.15
N TYR A 771 29.12 9.76 -2.36
CA TYR A 771 30.43 9.13 -2.47
C TYR A 771 30.65 8.52 -3.87
N LEU A 772 29.66 7.79 -4.38
CA LEU A 772 29.75 7.22 -5.72
C LEU A 772 29.77 8.29 -6.80
N LYS A 773 29.01 9.37 -6.63
CA LYS A 773 29.04 10.50 -7.57
C LYS A 773 30.41 11.12 -7.68
N VAL A 774 31.11 11.26 -6.56
CA VAL A 774 32.46 11.85 -6.50
C VAL A 774 33.52 10.89 -7.04
N HIS A 775 33.53 9.65 -6.55
CA HIS A 775 34.64 8.72 -6.80
C HIS A 775 34.40 7.78 -7.97
N HIS A 776 33.13 7.53 -8.33
CA HIS A 776 32.76 6.58 -9.39
C HIS A 776 31.61 7.16 -10.24
N PRO A 777 31.80 8.31 -10.88
CA PRO A 777 30.72 9.00 -11.58
C PRO A 777 30.15 8.22 -12.76
N GLY A 778 30.97 7.49 -13.52
CA GLY A 778 30.52 6.67 -14.63
C GLY A 778 29.52 5.61 -14.19
N PRO A 779 29.90 4.68 -13.31
CA PRO A 779 28.98 3.70 -12.75
C PRO A 779 27.74 4.29 -12.08
N PHE A 780 27.92 5.35 -11.32
CA PHE A 780 26.81 5.99 -10.60
C PHE A 780 25.75 6.56 -11.55
N PHE A 781 26.17 7.37 -12.52
CA PHE A 781 25.23 7.95 -13.48
C PHE A 781 24.62 6.93 -14.43
N ALA A 782 25.38 5.90 -14.81
CA ALA A 782 24.84 4.79 -15.61
C ALA A 782 23.72 4.08 -14.85
N GLY A 783 23.89 3.82 -13.56
CA GLY A 783 22.85 3.24 -12.70
C GLY A 783 21.60 4.10 -12.63
N ASN A 784 21.75 5.41 -12.48
CA ASN A 784 20.64 6.37 -12.51
C ASN A 784 19.90 6.37 -13.86
N LEU A 785 20.67 6.44 -14.95
CA LEU A 785 20.12 6.56 -16.31
C LEU A 785 19.31 5.33 -16.72
N CYS A 786 19.72 4.15 -16.26
CA CYS A 786 19.00 2.90 -16.57
C CYS A 786 17.53 2.90 -16.07
N LEU A 787 17.22 3.70 -15.06
CA LEU A 787 15.87 3.76 -14.50
C LEU A 787 14.98 4.84 -15.12
N VAL A 788 15.53 5.69 -15.98
CA VAL A 788 14.83 6.81 -16.60
C VAL A 788 14.97 6.85 -18.13
N MET A 789 15.25 5.71 -18.76
CA MET A 789 15.44 5.62 -20.21
C MET A 789 14.21 6.04 -21.02
N ASP A 790 13.03 5.92 -20.47
CA ASP A 790 11.75 6.32 -21.07
C ASP A 790 11.34 7.78 -20.73
N GLN A 791 12.14 8.48 -19.93
CA GLN A 791 11.85 9.83 -19.43
C GLN A 791 12.92 10.82 -19.92
N GLY A 792 12.74 11.31 -21.14
CA GLY A 792 13.75 12.13 -21.82
C GLY A 792 14.21 13.36 -21.05
N GLU A 793 13.33 14.07 -20.35
CA GLU A 793 13.69 15.26 -19.57
C GLU A 793 14.61 14.91 -18.39
N LYS A 794 14.27 13.87 -17.65
CA LYS A 794 15.08 13.40 -16.52
C LYS A 794 16.43 12.87 -16.99
N MET A 795 16.43 12.16 -18.11
CA MET A 795 17.65 11.64 -18.72
C MET A 795 18.58 12.79 -19.12
N SER A 796 18.06 13.86 -19.72
CA SER A 796 18.85 15.04 -20.11
C SER A 796 19.49 15.73 -18.90
N VAL A 797 18.74 15.88 -17.81
CA VAL A 797 19.27 16.49 -16.57
C VAL A 797 20.43 15.66 -16.03
N LEU A 798 20.28 14.34 -15.98
CA LEU A 798 21.32 13.43 -15.51
C LEU A 798 22.57 13.44 -16.42
N ILE A 799 22.37 13.46 -17.73
CA ILE A 799 23.49 13.52 -18.70
C ILE A 799 24.29 14.81 -18.52
N ASN A 800 23.61 15.94 -18.36
CA ASN A 800 24.28 17.22 -18.15
C ASN A 800 25.08 17.25 -16.84
N ASP A 801 24.49 16.73 -15.78
CA ASP A 801 25.16 16.61 -14.48
C ASP A 801 26.38 15.69 -14.55
N ALA A 802 26.26 14.55 -15.23
CA ALA A 802 27.37 13.62 -15.45
C ALA A 802 28.51 14.26 -16.22
N LYS A 803 28.21 15.04 -17.24
CA LYS A 803 29.22 15.79 -18.01
C LYS A 803 29.99 16.79 -17.14
N GLU A 804 29.29 17.48 -16.26
CA GLU A 804 29.92 18.38 -15.29
C GLU A 804 30.84 17.64 -14.31
N CYS A 805 30.57 16.37 -14.06
CA CYS A 805 31.40 15.49 -13.23
C CYS A 805 32.55 14.84 -14.03
N GLY A 806 32.75 15.22 -15.28
CA GLY A 806 33.84 14.69 -16.12
C GLY A 806 33.53 13.40 -16.85
N VAL A 807 32.25 13.03 -16.96
CA VAL A 807 31.85 11.84 -17.71
C VAL A 807 31.68 12.14 -19.19
N THR A 808 32.24 11.29 -20.03
CA THR A 808 32.09 11.33 -21.48
C THR A 808 31.05 10.32 -21.92
N PHE A 809 30.14 10.74 -22.79
CA PHE A 809 29.09 9.85 -23.34
C PHE A 809 29.45 9.42 -24.75
N LEU A 810 29.35 8.11 -24.99
CA LEU A 810 29.48 7.51 -26.32
C LEU A 810 28.07 7.25 -26.88
N PRO A 811 27.86 7.45 -28.19
CA PRO A 811 26.55 7.18 -28.80
C PRO A 811 26.20 5.70 -28.75
N PRO A 812 24.92 5.34 -28.93
CA PRO A 812 24.56 3.92 -29.03
C PRO A 812 25.21 3.32 -30.25
N ASP A 813 25.61 2.03 -30.14
CA ASP A 813 26.27 1.29 -31.23
C ASP A 813 25.70 -0.12 -31.25
N VAL A 814 25.12 -0.52 -32.38
CA VAL A 814 24.50 -1.83 -32.57
C VAL A 814 25.46 -3.00 -32.31
N ASN A 815 26.75 -2.78 -32.45
CA ASN A 815 27.78 -3.80 -32.26
C ASN A 815 28.34 -3.87 -30.83
N VAL A 816 28.09 -2.88 -30.02
CA VAL A 816 28.71 -2.74 -28.70
C VAL A 816 27.67 -2.50 -27.61
N SER A 817 26.63 -1.71 -27.88
CA SER A 817 25.64 -1.34 -26.86
C SER A 817 24.76 -2.51 -26.44
N ASP A 818 24.36 -2.48 -25.17
CA ASP A 818 23.28 -3.33 -24.64
C ASP A 818 21.96 -2.54 -24.66
N TRP A 819 20.90 -3.13 -24.14
CA TRP A 819 19.66 -2.41 -23.90
C TRP A 819 19.87 -1.28 -22.88
N PHE A 820 20.55 -1.57 -21.76
CA PHE A 820 20.92 -0.60 -20.77
C PHE A 820 22.21 0.11 -21.12
N PHE A 821 22.48 1.24 -20.43
CA PHE A 821 23.77 1.93 -20.53
C PHE A 821 24.90 0.99 -20.11
N THR A 822 26.07 1.15 -20.69
CA THR A 822 27.28 0.40 -20.33
C THR A 822 28.39 1.38 -19.92
N VAL A 823 29.33 0.89 -19.13
CA VAL A 823 30.43 1.68 -18.55
C VAL A 823 31.77 1.08 -18.96
N PRO A 824 32.40 1.58 -20.04
CA PRO A 824 33.72 1.08 -20.47
C PRO A 824 34.84 1.42 -19.48
N ASP A 825 34.75 2.54 -18.79
CA ASP A 825 35.69 2.96 -17.74
C ASP A 825 34.99 3.90 -16.74
N GLU A 826 35.69 4.31 -15.69
CA GLU A 826 35.15 5.12 -14.59
C GLU A 826 34.57 6.48 -15.02
N HIS A 827 34.94 6.99 -16.19
CA HIS A 827 34.55 8.30 -16.67
C HIS A 827 33.87 8.27 -18.05
N THR A 828 33.45 7.09 -18.50
CA THR A 828 32.83 6.92 -19.81
C THR A 828 31.55 6.11 -19.69
N ILE A 829 30.48 6.58 -20.33
CA ILE A 829 29.21 5.87 -20.41
C ILE A 829 28.86 5.73 -21.90
N ARG A 830 28.55 4.51 -22.32
CA ARG A 830 27.96 4.26 -23.65
C ARG A 830 26.46 4.19 -23.52
N MET A 831 25.76 4.95 -24.36
CA MET A 831 24.31 4.97 -24.37
C MET A 831 23.75 3.62 -24.80
N GLY A 832 22.77 3.11 -24.06
CA GLY A 832 22.07 1.86 -24.38
C GLY A 832 21.09 2.06 -25.53
N MET A 833 20.81 1.00 -26.26
CA MET A 833 19.81 1.04 -27.34
C MET A 833 18.40 1.33 -26.80
N GLY A 834 18.14 0.98 -25.53
CA GLY A 834 16.87 1.30 -24.85
C GLY A 834 16.65 2.79 -24.62
N SER A 835 17.69 3.62 -24.70
CA SER A 835 17.57 5.08 -24.59
C SER A 835 17.07 5.72 -25.89
N ILE A 836 17.06 4.98 -26.98
CA ILE A 836 16.55 5.46 -28.27
C ILE A 836 15.01 5.49 -28.19
N LYS A 837 14.42 6.64 -28.51
CA LYS A 837 12.97 6.83 -28.37
C LYS A 837 12.17 5.83 -29.20
N GLY A 838 11.25 5.13 -28.53
CA GLY A 838 10.35 4.18 -29.19
C GLY A 838 10.97 2.85 -29.59
N MET A 839 12.19 2.54 -29.12
CA MET A 839 12.85 1.28 -29.41
C MET A 839 12.16 0.10 -28.72
N SER A 840 11.98 -1.00 -29.46
CA SER A 840 11.41 -2.22 -28.91
C SER A 840 12.46 -3.08 -28.18
N GLN A 841 12.22 -3.38 -26.92
CA GLN A 841 13.13 -4.18 -26.09
C GLN A 841 13.29 -5.61 -26.65
N ASN A 842 12.21 -6.23 -27.09
CA ASN A 842 12.25 -7.59 -27.63
C ASN A 842 13.12 -7.68 -28.87
N ILE A 843 13.03 -6.69 -29.76
CA ILE A 843 13.83 -6.65 -30.98
C ILE A 843 15.30 -6.41 -30.65
N VAL A 844 15.59 -5.51 -29.70
CA VAL A 844 16.97 -5.28 -29.25
C VAL A 844 17.55 -6.54 -28.60
N GLU A 845 16.79 -7.26 -27.82
CA GLU A 845 17.22 -8.54 -27.24
C GLU A 845 17.57 -9.56 -28.34
N ASP A 846 16.78 -9.62 -29.41
CA ASP A 846 17.10 -10.48 -30.59
C ASP A 846 18.40 -10.05 -31.25
N ILE A 847 18.66 -8.75 -31.38
CA ILE A 847 19.92 -8.20 -31.90
C ILE A 847 21.09 -8.64 -31.01
N LEU A 848 20.96 -8.50 -29.69
CA LEU A 848 21.99 -8.85 -28.73
C LEU A 848 22.29 -10.35 -28.74
N GLU A 849 21.27 -11.18 -28.81
CA GLU A 849 21.43 -12.64 -28.88
C GLU A 849 22.17 -13.05 -30.15
N GLU A 850 21.73 -12.57 -31.33
CA GLU A 850 22.37 -12.86 -32.61
C GLU A 850 23.84 -12.42 -32.63
N ARG A 851 24.10 -11.23 -32.11
CA ARG A 851 25.47 -10.69 -32.02
C ARG A 851 26.37 -11.55 -31.13
N SER A 852 25.82 -12.05 -30.02
CA SER A 852 26.58 -12.86 -29.07
C SER A 852 26.96 -14.25 -29.66
N ILE A 853 26.10 -14.79 -30.56
CA ILE A 853 26.30 -16.10 -31.16
C ILE A 853 27.18 -16.01 -32.40
N ASN A 854 26.90 -15.07 -33.28
CA ASN A 854 27.51 -15.02 -34.64
C ASN A 854 28.39 -13.79 -34.91
N GLY A 855 28.70 -13.03 -33.87
CA GLY A 855 29.62 -11.90 -33.99
C GLY A 855 28.99 -10.60 -34.49
N MET A 856 29.84 -9.58 -34.64
CA MET A 856 29.45 -8.22 -35.01
C MET A 856 28.79 -8.18 -36.39
N PHE A 857 27.87 -7.24 -36.56
CA PHE A 857 27.23 -6.99 -37.85
C PHE A 857 28.19 -6.21 -38.75
N LEU A 858 28.18 -6.54 -40.06
CA LEU A 858 29.08 -5.93 -41.02
C LEU A 858 28.49 -4.65 -41.67
N ASP A 859 27.21 -4.70 -41.98
CA ASP A 859 26.49 -3.57 -42.61
C ASP A 859 24.98 -3.68 -42.30
N ILE A 860 24.19 -2.75 -42.81
CA ILE A 860 22.74 -2.73 -42.60
C ILE A 860 22.05 -3.96 -43.23
N PHE A 861 22.58 -4.48 -44.33
CA PHE A 861 22.04 -5.67 -45.01
C PHE A 861 22.27 -6.92 -44.15
N ASP A 862 23.45 -7.05 -43.58
CA ASP A 862 23.80 -8.13 -42.65
C ASP A 862 22.91 -8.12 -41.41
N LEU A 863 22.68 -6.96 -40.83
CA LEU A 863 21.81 -6.77 -39.68
C LEU A 863 20.36 -7.21 -39.98
N ALA A 864 19.81 -6.73 -41.08
CA ALA A 864 18.44 -7.08 -41.49
C ALA A 864 18.26 -8.57 -41.82
N ALA A 865 19.27 -9.20 -42.44
CA ALA A 865 19.23 -10.61 -42.77
C ALA A 865 19.36 -11.50 -41.53
N ARG A 866 20.24 -11.15 -40.58
CA ARG A 866 20.53 -11.96 -39.40
C ARG A 866 19.49 -11.83 -38.31
N VAL A 867 18.77 -10.70 -38.22
CA VAL A 867 17.73 -10.44 -37.22
C VAL A 867 16.38 -10.18 -37.91
N PRO A 868 15.62 -11.25 -38.21
CA PRO A 868 14.38 -11.11 -38.99
C PRO A 868 13.28 -10.25 -38.33
N THR A 869 13.33 -10.07 -37.03
CA THR A 869 12.37 -9.28 -36.29
C THR A 869 12.60 -7.77 -36.45
N VAL A 870 13.77 -7.36 -36.94
CA VAL A 870 14.07 -5.96 -37.19
C VAL A 870 13.19 -5.44 -38.32
N ASN A 871 12.42 -4.42 -38.06
CA ASN A 871 11.51 -3.79 -39.01
C ASN A 871 12.01 -2.40 -39.45
N ARG A 872 11.27 -1.79 -40.38
CA ARG A 872 11.62 -0.46 -40.90
C ARG A 872 11.74 0.59 -39.80
N LYS A 873 10.81 0.62 -38.88
CA LYS A 873 10.80 1.58 -37.78
C LYS A 873 12.08 1.47 -36.91
N VAL A 874 12.46 0.25 -36.57
CA VAL A 874 13.67 -0.01 -35.77
C VAL A 874 14.93 0.42 -36.53
N LEU A 875 15.03 0.09 -37.83
CA LEU A 875 16.18 0.50 -38.65
C LEU A 875 16.28 2.01 -38.78
N GLU A 876 15.15 2.69 -38.98
CA GLU A 876 15.13 4.18 -39.02
C GLU A 876 15.64 4.79 -37.72
N GLN A 877 15.20 4.24 -36.58
CA GLN A 877 15.62 4.70 -35.26
C GLN A 877 17.12 4.43 -35.03
N LEU A 878 17.61 3.25 -35.39
CA LEU A 878 19.03 2.92 -35.27
C LEU A 878 19.90 3.84 -36.13
N VAL A 879 19.48 4.13 -37.34
CA VAL A 879 20.21 5.05 -38.23
C VAL A 879 20.24 6.47 -37.67
N ARG A 880 19.07 6.99 -37.28
CA ARG A 880 18.94 8.39 -36.81
C ARG A 880 19.67 8.63 -35.49
N SER A 881 19.73 7.64 -34.64
CA SER A 881 20.42 7.72 -33.33
C SER A 881 21.95 7.61 -33.45
N GLY A 882 22.46 7.21 -34.60
CA GLY A 882 23.89 6.96 -34.81
C GLY A 882 24.31 5.55 -34.44
N ALA A 883 23.37 4.66 -34.09
CA ALA A 883 23.69 3.27 -33.70
C ALA A 883 24.29 2.43 -34.82
N LEU A 884 24.10 2.82 -36.09
CA LEU A 884 24.67 2.15 -37.23
C LEU A 884 25.93 2.87 -37.78
N ASP A 885 26.41 3.90 -37.13
CA ASP A 885 27.59 4.68 -37.60
C ASP A 885 28.86 3.81 -37.66
N SER A 886 28.97 2.81 -36.80
CA SER A 886 30.09 1.85 -36.82
C SER A 886 30.06 0.94 -38.05
N LEU A 887 28.88 0.74 -38.67
CA LEU A 887 28.72 -0.03 -39.87
C LEU A 887 29.07 0.78 -41.12
N ASP A 888 28.57 2.00 -41.17
CA ASP A 888 28.86 3.02 -42.16
C ASP A 888 28.57 4.41 -41.56
N SER A 889 29.55 5.27 -41.50
CA SER A 889 29.42 6.59 -40.90
C SER A 889 28.47 7.54 -41.66
N ASN A 890 28.11 7.21 -42.87
CA ASN A 890 27.18 7.99 -43.68
C ASN A 890 25.73 7.56 -43.36
N ARG A 891 25.10 8.32 -42.44
CA ARG A 891 23.70 8.06 -42.03
C ARG A 891 22.69 8.16 -43.17
N GLY A 892 22.92 9.10 -44.08
CA GLY A 892 22.07 9.26 -45.26
C GLY A 892 22.06 8.01 -46.14
N LYS A 893 23.22 7.44 -46.34
CA LYS A 893 23.38 6.19 -47.10
C LYS A 893 22.69 5.03 -46.42
N ASN A 894 22.88 4.87 -45.10
CA ASN A 894 22.20 3.82 -44.33
C ASN A 894 20.69 4.02 -44.39
N PHE A 895 20.20 5.23 -44.21
CA PHE A 895 18.78 5.53 -44.30
C PHE A 895 18.18 5.21 -45.68
N ALA A 896 18.86 5.56 -46.74
CA ALA A 896 18.44 5.29 -48.11
C ALA A 896 18.39 3.78 -48.43
N ASN A 897 19.22 2.99 -47.77
CA ASN A 897 19.32 1.54 -47.98
C ASN A 897 18.38 0.70 -47.11
N ILE A 898 17.56 1.28 -46.24
CA ILE A 898 16.66 0.55 -45.35
C ILE A 898 15.71 -0.36 -46.11
N HIS A 899 15.03 0.19 -47.13
CA HIS A 899 14.09 -0.59 -47.93
C HIS A 899 14.74 -1.76 -48.66
N GLN A 900 15.91 -1.53 -49.26
CA GLN A 900 16.67 -2.54 -49.97
C GLN A 900 17.17 -3.64 -49.02
N ALA A 901 17.62 -3.27 -47.84
CA ALA A 901 18.07 -4.23 -46.81
C ALA A 901 16.94 -5.15 -46.36
N LEU A 902 15.75 -4.60 -46.15
CA LEU A 902 14.56 -5.38 -45.77
C LEU A 902 14.11 -6.32 -46.92
N GLN A 903 14.16 -5.86 -48.18
CA GLN A 903 13.84 -6.69 -49.33
C GLN A 903 14.83 -7.85 -49.48
N ALA A 904 16.11 -7.56 -49.36
CA ALA A 904 17.16 -8.57 -49.41
C ALA A 904 17.01 -9.63 -48.32
N ALA A 905 16.65 -9.20 -47.11
CA ALA A 905 16.36 -10.09 -45.99
C ALA A 905 15.17 -11.02 -46.24
N GLN A 906 14.10 -10.50 -46.85
CA GLN A 906 12.93 -11.30 -47.22
C GLN A 906 13.28 -12.35 -48.30
N THR A 907 14.13 -12.01 -49.30
CA THR A 907 14.59 -12.93 -50.32
C THR A 907 15.42 -14.08 -49.73
N VAL A 908 16.30 -13.78 -48.78
CA VAL A 908 17.08 -14.78 -48.06
C VAL A 908 16.17 -15.73 -47.26
N LYS A 909 15.18 -15.18 -46.58
CA LYS A 909 14.20 -15.97 -45.81
C LYS A 909 13.37 -16.91 -46.71
N ALA A 910 13.00 -16.45 -47.90
CA ALA A 910 12.23 -17.26 -48.86
C ALA A 910 13.07 -18.39 -49.49
N SER A 911 14.42 -18.28 -49.46
CA SER A 911 15.33 -19.26 -50.03
C SER A 911 15.74 -20.39 -49.07
N VAL A 912 15.39 -20.24 -47.77
CA VAL A 912 15.63 -21.23 -46.72
C VAL A 912 14.33 -21.95 -46.40
#